data_85208d8212c593e505f3b0e5b11fcac4
#
_entry.id   85208d8212c593e505f3b0e5b11fcac4
#
_cell.length_a   1.000
_cell.length_b   1.000
_cell.length_c   1.000
_cell.angle_alpha   90.00
_cell.angle_beta   90.00
_cell.angle_gamma   90.00
#
_symmetry.space_group_name_H-M   'P 1'
#
loop_
_entity.id
_entity.type
_entity.pdbx_description
1 polymer ?
#
loop_
_entity_poly.entity_id
_entity_poly.type
_entity_poly.pdbx_seq_one_letter_code
_entity_poly.pdbx_strand_id
1 'polypeptide(L)'
;MSTTSLIQPDRELFSYKPYWAECFGTAPFLPMSRAEMDQLGWDSCDVIIISGDAYVDHPSFGMAIIGRMLEAQGFRVGIIAQPDWSNKEDFMRLGKPNLFFGITAGNMDSMINRYTADRKLRHDDAYTAGNVGGKRPDRATLVYSQRCKEAYKDVPIVLGGIEASLRRIAHYDYWSDTVRRSVLVDSKADMLIYGNGERPLVEVAHRLAAGEKIGDIHDIRNTAVMRKEALPGWSGVDSTRLDKPGRIEPIPNPYGEDLPCADGAKPKEPEAKPVTVRAAKPKPWEKTYVLLPSFEKVKGDKVLYAHTSRILHHETNPGCARALMQKHGDRYVWINPPAIPLTTPEMDSVFALPYQRVPHPSYGQDRIPAYDMIRFSVNIMRGCYGGCSFCSITEHEGRIIQSRSEDSIVREIEEIRDKVPGFTGVISDLGGPTANMYMLRCTNPRAEQTCRRASCVYPEICTYMDTNHEPTIKLYRRARSLEGIKKILIASGVRYDLAVEDPRYIKELATHHVGGYLKIAPEHTEEGPLSKMMKPGMGSYDRFKQLFDHYSKLAGKEQYLIPYFISSHPGTRDEDMVNLALWLKKNRFRLDQVQNFYPSPMANSTTMYYSGKNPLSKVGYKSEDVVVPRGDRQRRLHKALLRYHDPANWALIRAALEEMGLKHLIGSRRDCLVPAPSIDEQREAKRLQRHTRPALTKHTDINRQRMPSNRPPRKPIRKAKP
;
A
#
# COMPACT_ATOMS: atom_id res chain seq x y z
N MET A 1 1.27 29.43 -18.68
CA MET A 1 2.40 28.73 -19.30
C MET A 1 2.42 27.32 -18.75
N SER A 2 2.40 26.32 -19.62
CA SER A 2 2.45 24.91 -19.20
C SER A 2 3.86 24.63 -18.66
N THR A 3 4.00 24.48 -17.35
CA THR A 3 5.26 24.05 -16.73
C THR A 3 5.37 22.54 -16.92
N THR A 4 6.08 22.11 -17.95
CA THR A 4 6.34 20.70 -18.21
C THR A 4 7.30 20.16 -17.13
N SER A 5 6.99 19.00 -16.56
CA SER A 5 7.90 18.31 -15.61
C SER A 5 9.26 18.03 -16.27
N LEU A 6 10.34 18.18 -15.51
CA LEU A 6 11.70 17.81 -15.95
C LEU A 6 11.97 16.30 -15.81
N ILE A 7 11.03 15.57 -15.23
CA ILE A 7 11.09 14.12 -15.10
C ILE A 7 10.41 13.51 -16.33
N GLN A 8 11.20 13.20 -17.34
CA GLN A 8 10.71 12.65 -18.61
C GLN A 8 11.32 11.27 -18.87
N PRO A 9 10.60 10.36 -19.54
CA PRO A 9 11.14 9.08 -19.96
C PRO A 9 12.13 9.24 -21.13
N ASP A 10 13.15 8.40 -21.15
CA ASP A 10 14.10 8.32 -22.26
C ASP A 10 13.46 7.72 -23.50
N ARG A 11 12.43 6.89 -23.32
CA ARG A 11 11.69 6.22 -24.40
C ARG A 11 10.20 6.12 -24.05
N GLU A 12 9.34 6.35 -25.03
CA GLU A 12 7.90 6.19 -24.89
C GLU A 12 7.49 4.71 -24.79
N LEU A 13 6.45 4.43 -24.01
CA LEU A 13 5.99 3.07 -23.67
C LEU A 13 5.61 2.25 -24.93
N PHE A 14 4.95 2.83 -25.90
CA PHE A 14 4.48 2.17 -27.12
C PHE A 14 5.34 2.47 -28.35
N SER A 15 6.60 2.89 -28.18
CA SER A 15 7.53 3.15 -29.29
C SER A 15 8.35 1.93 -29.71
N TYR A 16 8.17 0.79 -29.07
CA TYR A 16 8.82 -0.45 -29.45
C TYR A 16 8.19 -1.06 -30.69
N LYS A 17 9.01 -1.66 -31.57
CA LYS A 17 8.47 -2.44 -32.69
C LYS A 17 7.77 -3.69 -32.13
N PRO A 18 6.49 -3.94 -32.46
CA PRO A 18 5.80 -5.13 -32.02
C PRO A 18 6.52 -6.42 -32.40
N TYR A 19 6.48 -7.42 -31.51
CA TYR A 19 7.20 -8.69 -31.70
C TYR A 19 6.47 -9.62 -32.71
N TRP A 20 5.17 -9.94 -32.44
CA TRP A 20 4.36 -10.81 -33.25
C TRP A 20 3.03 -10.20 -33.72
N ALA A 21 2.83 -8.90 -33.57
CA ALA A 21 1.53 -8.24 -33.72
C ALA A 21 0.81 -8.53 -35.05
N GLU A 22 1.54 -8.67 -36.14
CA GLU A 22 0.98 -8.93 -37.47
C GLU A 22 0.49 -10.37 -37.64
N CYS A 23 0.99 -11.31 -36.83
CA CYS A 23 0.72 -12.73 -36.98
C CYS A 23 -0.49 -13.22 -36.15
N PHE A 24 -0.71 -12.68 -34.97
CA PHE A 24 -1.63 -13.29 -34.00
C PHE A 24 -2.84 -12.42 -33.63
N GLY A 25 -2.80 -11.12 -33.95
CA GLY A 25 -3.90 -10.21 -33.60
C GLY A 25 -4.11 -10.05 -32.08
N THR A 26 -5.33 -9.64 -31.71
CA THR A 26 -5.75 -9.47 -30.30
C THR A 26 -6.66 -10.64 -29.89
N ALA A 27 -6.33 -11.32 -28.81
CA ALA A 27 -7.16 -12.39 -28.27
C ALA A 27 -8.45 -11.83 -27.63
N PRO A 28 -9.62 -12.48 -27.81
CA PRO A 28 -10.84 -12.09 -27.08
C PRO A 28 -10.64 -12.05 -25.57
N PHE A 29 -10.01 -13.10 -25.02
CA PHE A 29 -9.43 -13.18 -23.68
C PHE A 29 -8.02 -13.73 -23.80
N LEU A 30 -7.14 -13.36 -22.88
CA LEU A 30 -5.85 -14.01 -22.75
C LEU A 30 -6.07 -15.47 -22.31
N PRO A 31 -5.50 -16.49 -22.99
CA PRO A 31 -5.84 -17.88 -22.78
C PRO A 31 -5.43 -18.35 -21.37
N MET A 32 -6.32 -19.12 -20.73
CA MET A 32 -6.11 -19.79 -19.46
C MET A 32 -5.95 -21.32 -19.62
N SER A 33 -6.19 -21.85 -20.81
CA SER A 33 -6.13 -23.28 -21.12
C SER A 33 -5.44 -23.55 -22.45
N ARG A 34 -4.97 -24.79 -22.64
CA ARG A 34 -4.39 -25.23 -23.92
C ARG A 34 -5.38 -25.14 -25.06
N ALA A 35 -6.65 -25.54 -24.80
CA ALA A 35 -7.71 -25.45 -25.80
C ALA A 35 -7.95 -24.03 -26.32
N GLU A 36 -7.86 -23.03 -25.46
CA GLU A 36 -7.97 -21.63 -25.86
C GLU A 36 -6.74 -21.18 -26.69
N MET A 37 -5.52 -21.65 -26.35
CA MET A 37 -4.34 -21.42 -27.16
C MET A 37 -4.49 -22.03 -28.56
N ASP A 38 -5.01 -23.26 -28.65
CA ASP A 38 -5.24 -23.94 -29.91
C ASP A 38 -6.27 -23.21 -30.78
N GLN A 39 -7.33 -22.64 -30.18
CA GLN A 39 -8.30 -21.78 -30.90
C GLN A 39 -7.66 -20.48 -31.45
N LEU A 40 -6.65 -19.95 -30.77
CA LEU A 40 -5.87 -18.79 -31.21
C LEU A 40 -4.76 -19.18 -32.21
N GLY A 41 -4.56 -20.45 -32.48
CA GLY A 41 -3.47 -20.94 -33.32
C GLY A 41 -2.09 -20.81 -32.68
N TRP A 42 -2.03 -20.79 -31.32
CA TRP A 42 -0.77 -20.63 -30.59
C TRP A 42 -0.20 -22.00 -30.17
N ASP A 43 1.01 -22.27 -30.58
CA ASP A 43 1.77 -23.44 -30.15
C ASP A 43 2.39 -23.28 -28.75
N SER A 44 2.71 -22.04 -28.37
CA SER A 44 3.34 -21.66 -27.12
C SER A 44 2.97 -20.23 -26.72
N CYS A 45 3.16 -19.89 -25.45
CA CYS A 45 3.13 -18.51 -24.96
C CYS A 45 4.56 -17.95 -24.87
N ASP A 46 4.73 -16.67 -25.12
CA ASP A 46 5.98 -15.97 -24.90
C ASP A 46 6.13 -15.63 -23.40
N VAL A 47 5.04 -15.20 -22.77
CA VAL A 47 4.95 -14.88 -21.35
C VAL A 47 3.75 -15.60 -20.72
N ILE A 48 3.93 -16.18 -19.54
CA ILE A 48 2.83 -16.73 -18.75
C ILE A 48 2.77 -15.97 -17.43
N ILE A 49 1.60 -15.37 -17.13
CA ILE A 49 1.36 -14.62 -15.89
C ILE A 49 0.67 -15.55 -14.88
N ILE A 50 1.29 -15.73 -13.71
CA ILE A 50 0.73 -16.45 -12.58
C ILE A 50 0.14 -15.46 -11.61
N SER A 51 -1.14 -15.59 -11.27
CA SER A 51 -1.84 -14.67 -10.36
C SER A 51 -2.58 -15.39 -9.23
N GLY A 52 -2.57 -14.78 -8.06
CA GLY A 52 -3.39 -15.19 -6.91
C GLY A 52 -4.86 -14.77 -7.02
N ASP A 53 -5.23 -13.90 -7.94
CA ASP A 53 -6.62 -13.48 -8.21
C ASP A 53 -7.22 -14.30 -9.35
N ALA A 54 -8.54 -14.44 -9.35
CA ALA A 54 -9.28 -14.86 -10.53
C ALA A 54 -9.07 -13.89 -11.70
N TYR A 55 -9.00 -14.39 -12.94
CA TYR A 55 -8.79 -13.53 -14.10
C TYR A 55 -10.06 -12.75 -14.45
N VAL A 56 -9.96 -11.45 -14.28
CA VAL A 56 -10.93 -10.47 -14.76
C VAL A 56 -10.22 -9.57 -15.76
N ASP A 57 -10.70 -9.52 -16.98
CA ASP A 57 -10.10 -8.72 -18.05
C ASP A 57 -10.57 -7.26 -17.95
N HIS A 58 -10.07 -6.57 -16.92
CA HIS A 58 -10.50 -5.22 -16.56
C HIS A 58 -9.30 -4.37 -16.11
N PRO A 59 -9.25 -3.06 -16.45
CA PRO A 59 -8.11 -2.18 -16.11
C PRO A 59 -7.93 -1.89 -14.62
N SER A 60 -8.79 -2.40 -13.75
CA SER A 60 -8.58 -2.42 -12.28
C SER A 60 -7.85 -3.67 -11.78
N PHE A 61 -7.51 -4.61 -12.65
CA PHE A 61 -6.78 -5.83 -12.31
C PHE A 61 -5.39 -5.81 -12.93
N GLY A 62 -4.36 -5.84 -12.10
CA GLY A 62 -2.97 -5.71 -12.54
C GLY A 62 -2.55 -6.75 -13.58
N MET A 63 -3.04 -8.02 -13.47
CA MET A 63 -2.74 -9.05 -14.45
C MET A 63 -3.31 -8.75 -15.83
N ALA A 64 -4.51 -8.14 -15.91
CA ALA A 64 -5.13 -7.75 -17.16
C ALA A 64 -4.36 -6.60 -17.82
N ILE A 65 -4.00 -5.56 -17.04
CA ILE A 65 -3.19 -4.44 -17.54
C ILE A 65 -1.88 -4.96 -18.14
N ILE A 66 -1.14 -5.74 -17.37
CA ILE A 66 0.17 -6.27 -17.79
C ILE A 66 0.03 -7.21 -18.97
N GLY A 67 -0.97 -8.11 -18.95
CA GLY A 67 -1.20 -9.05 -20.05
C GLY A 67 -1.58 -8.36 -21.34
N ARG A 68 -2.58 -7.47 -21.31
CA ARG A 68 -3.01 -6.71 -22.49
C ARG A 68 -1.93 -5.79 -23.03
N MET A 69 -1.12 -5.20 -22.14
CA MET A 69 -0.01 -4.36 -22.57
C MET A 69 1.07 -5.17 -23.29
N LEU A 70 1.46 -6.35 -22.80
CA LEU A 70 2.40 -7.24 -23.49
C LEU A 70 1.82 -7.76 -24.80
N GLU A 71 0.53 -8.09 -24.84
CA GLU A 71 -0.17 -8.45 -26.09
C GLU A 71 -0.08 -7.31 -27.12
N ALA A 72 -0.31 -6.06 -26.69
CA ALA A 72 -0.19 -4.88 -27.56
C ALA A 72 1.26 -4.65 -28.05
N GLN A 73 2.27 -5.19 -27.36
CA GLN A 73 3.66 -5.25 -27.80
C GLN A 73 3.95 -6.42 -28.76
N GLY A 74 2.94 -7.24 -29.07
CA GLY A 74 3.03 -8.37 -29.98
C GLY A 74 3.48 -9.70 -29.33
N PHE A 75 3.43 -9.81 -28.01
CA PHE A 75 3.74 -11.07 -27.32
C PHE A 75 2.50 -11.93 -27.10
N ARG A 76 2.65 -13.26 -27.18
CA ARG A 76 1.61 -14.22 -26.83
C ARG A 76 1.62 -14.41 -25.31
N VAL A 77 0.54 -14.00 -24.66
CA VAL A 77 0.46 -13.97 -23.20
C VAL A 77 -0.61 -14.92 -22.70
N GLY A 78 -0.23 -15.89 -21.86
CA GLY A 78 -1.15 -16.77 -21.16
C GLY A 78 -1.33 -16.38 -19.69
N ILE A 79 -2.48 -16.72 -19.12
CA ILE A 79 -2.80 -16.47 -17.71
C ILE A 79 -3.02 -17.80 -16.97
N ILE A 80 -2.33 -18.00 -15.87
CA ILE A 80 -2.62 -19.04 -14.89
C ILE A 80 -3.12 -18.36 -13.62
N ALA A 81 -4.44 -18.23 -13.52
CA ALA A 81 -5.11 -17.64 -12.37
C ALA A 81 -5.38 -18.70 -11.30
N GLN A 82 -5.03 -18.41 -10.06
CA GLN A 82 -5.28 -19.23 -8.87
C GLN A 82 -4.94 -20.72 -9.07
N PRO A 83 -3.69 -21.06 -9.47
CA PRO A 83 -3.27 -22.44 -9.67
C PRO A 83 -3.38 -23.25 -8.37
N ASP A 84 -3.59 -24.55 -8.49
CA ASP A 84 -3.35 -25.47 -7.37
C ASP A 84 -1.85 -25.45 -7.03
N TRP A 85 -1.53 -24.83 -5.93
CA TRP A 85 -0.14 -24.63 -5.47
C TRP A 85 0.41 -25.82 -4.67
N SER A 86 -0.38 -26.89 -4.49
CA SER A 86 0.08 -28.11 -3.81
C SER A 86 1.15 -28.86 -4.59
N ASN A 87 1.11 -28.76 -5.92
CA ASN A 87 2.01 -29.41 -6.86
C ASN A 87 2.38 -28.45 -8.02
N LYS A 88 3.13 -28.93 -9.03
CA LYS A 88 3.59 -28.13 -10.18
C LYS A 88 2.73 -28.26 -11.43
N GLU A 89 1.78 -29.18 -11.47
CA GLU A 89 1.04 -29.58 -12.68
C GLU A 89 0.25 -28.40 -13.27
N ASP A 90 -0.46 -27.63 -12.43
CA ASP A 90 -1.19 -26.45 -12.89
C ASP A 90 -0.29 -25.38 -13.50
N PHE A 91 0.96 -25.29 -13.03
CA PHE A 91 1.95 -24.34 -13.58
C PHE A 91 2.50 -24.77 -14.94
N MET A 92 2.20 -25.99 -15.38
CA MET A 92 2.60 -26.55 -16.67
C MET A 92 1.46 -26.57 -17.69
N ARG A 93 0.22 -26.23 -17.32
CA ARG A 93 -0.98 -26.42 -18.17
C ARG A 93 -0.96 -25.63 -19.48
N LEU A 94 -0.22 -24.52 -19.58
CA LEU A 94 -0.02 -23.74 -20.81
C LEU A 94 1.31 -24.07 -21.52
N GLY A 95 2.09 -25.02 -20.99
CA GLY A 95 3.40 -25.34 -21.50
C GLY A 95 4.51 -24.41 -20.95
N LYS A 96 5.69 -24.52 -21.54
CA LYS A 96 6.87 -23.71 -21.20
C LYS A 96 6.79 -22.36 -21.92
N PRO A 97 6.86 -21.22 -21.21
CA PRO A 97 6.93 -19.92 -21.90
C PRO A 97 8.27 -19.72 -22.58
N ASN A 98 8.27 -18.99 -23.67
CA ASN A 98 9.49 -18.74 -24.46
C ASN A 98 10.45 -17.77 -23.77
N LEU A 99 9.91 -16.79 -23.01
CA LEU A 99 10.69 -15.72 -22.39
C LEU A 99 10.74 -15.83 -20.85
N PHE A 100 9.58 -15.73 -20.16
CA PHE A 100 9.58 -15.74 -18.69
C PHE A 100 8.20 -16.05 -18.09
N PHE A 101 8.21 -16.41 -16.81
CA PHE A 101 7.03 -16.35 -15.95
C PHE A 101 6.94 -15.00 -15.24
N GLY A 102 5.80 -14.30 -15.40
CA GLY A 102 5.44 -13.13 -14.59
C GLY A 102 4.63 -13.58 -13.37
N ILE A 103 5.06 -13.25 -12.15
CA ILE A 103 4.40 -13.77 -10.93
C ILE A 103 3.90 -12.63 -10.06
N THR A 104 2.61 -12.69 -9.67
CA THR A 104 1.99 -11.77 -8.74
C THR A 104 1.09 -12.49 -7.74
N ALA A 105 0.99 -11.95 -6.53
CA ALA A 105 -0.01 -12.41 -5.56
C ALA A 105 -1.45 -11.96 -5.88
N GLY A 106 -1.61 -11.07 -6.87
CA GLY A 106 -2.86 -10.41 -7.23
C GLY A 106 -2.90 -8.95 -6.80
N ASN A 107 -4.09 -8.36 -6.79
CA ASN A 107 -4.31 -6.95 -6.43
C ASN A 107 -4.03 -6.64 -4.95
N MET A 108 -4.05 -7.66 -4.10
CA MET A 108 -3.71 -7.53 -2.69
C MET A 108 -2.53 -8.42 -2.30
N ASP A 109 -1.83 -8.00 -1.25
CA ASP A 109 -0.88 -8.86 -0.55
C ASP A 109 -1.59 -10.11 -0.01
N SER A 110 -1.03 -11.30 -0.26
CA SER A 110 -1.65 -12.58 0.09
C SER A 110 -1.91 -12.73 1.59
N MET A 111 -0.99 -12.23 2.42
CA MET A 111 -1.14 -12.29 3.87
C MET A 111 -2.22 -11.32 4.38
N ILE A 112 -2.29 -10.11 3.80
CA ILE A 112 -3.32 -9.12 4.13
C ILE A 112 -4.69 -9.60 3.66
N ASN A 113 -4.77 -10.25 2.52
CA ASN A 113 -6.02 -10.81 2.01
C ASN A 113 -6.53 -11.97 2.87
N ARG A 114 -5.64 -12.87 3.28
CA ARG A 114 -5.99 -14.11 3.98
C ARG A 114 -6.22 -13.93 5.48
N TYR A 115 -5.62 -12.94 6.13
CA TYR A 115 -5.69 -12.75 7.58
C TYR A 115 -6.26 -11.38 7.96
N THR A 116 -6.91 -11.31 9.13
CA THR A 116 -7.29 -10.05 9.76
C THR A 116 -6.09 -9.39 10.44
N ALA A 117 -6.24 -8.12 10.87
CA ALA A 117 -5.23 -7.42 11.69
C ALA A 117 -4.94 -8.12 13.04
N ASP A 118 -5.86 -8.96 13.51
CA ASP A 118 -5.70 -9.77 14.73
C ASP A 118 -5.19 -11.20 14.41
N ARG A 119 -4.59 -11.40 13.22
CA ARG A 119 -4.03 -12.65 12.70
C ARG A 119 -5.03 -13.82 12.61
N LYS A 120 -6.32 -13.52 12.54
CA LYS A 120 -7.37 -14.54 12.34
C LYS A 120 -7.54 -14.81 10.86
N LEU A 121 -7.67 -16.09 10.50
CA LEU A 121 -7.93 -16.53 9.14
C LEU A 121 -9.28 -15.98 8.65
N ARG A 122 -9.31 -15.47 7.41
CA ARG A 122 -10.55 -15.17 6.69
C ARG A 122 -11.05 -16.41 5.97
N HIS A 123 -12.36 -16.56 5.88
CA HIS A 123 -12.99 -17.69 5.20
C HIS A 123 -13.44 -17.32 3.79
N ASP A 124 -13.40 -16.05 3.43
CA ASP A 124 -13.76 -15.45 2.15
C ASP A 124 -12.56 -14.80 1.46
N ASP A 125 -12.61 -14.77 0.13
CA ASP A 125 -11.67 -14.03 -0.71
C ASP A 125 -12.42 -13.34 -1.84
N ALA A 126 -12.57 -12.02 -1.74
CA ALA A 126 -13.32 -11.21 -2.71
C ALA A 126 -12.74 -11.26 -4.14
N TYR A 127 -11.51 -11.69 -4.31
CA TYR A 127 -10.84 -11.83 -5.62
C TYR A 127 -10.96 -13.25 -6.19
N THR A 128 -11.77 -14.09 -5.58
CA THR A 128 -11.98 -15.48 -6.00
C THR A 128 -13.41 -15.69 -6.49
N ALA A 129 -13.58 -16.49 -7.54
CA ALA A 129 -14.89 -16.89 -8.03
C ALA A 129 -15.65 -17.64 -6.92
N GLY A 130 -16.91 -17.26 -6.69
CA GLY A 130 -17.73 -17.78 -5.58
C GLY A 130 -17.31 -17.23 -4.20
N ASN A 131 -16.42 -16.26 -4.11
CA ASN A 131 -15.91 -15.70 -2.84
C ASN A 131 -15.24 -16.74 -1.92
N VAL A 132 -14.69 -17.82 -2.49
CA VAL A 132 -14.13 -18.95 -1.74
C VAL A 132 -12.71 -18.64 -1.27
N GLY A 133 -12.51 -18.61 0.06
CA GLY A 133 -11.19 -18.44 0.64
C GLY A 133 -10.30 -19.69 0.53
N GLY A 134 -8.98 -19.51 0.64
CA GLY A 134 -8.01 -20.61 0.72
C GLY A 134 -7.38 -21.03 -0.61
N LYS A 135 -7.83 -20.54 -1.77
CA LYS A 135 -7.18 -20.81 -3.05
C LYS A 135 -5.80 -20.18 -3.18
N ARG A 136 -5.56 -19.09 -2.48
CA ARG A 136 -4.29 -18.38 -2.47
C ARG A 136 -3.40 -18.88 -1.32
N PRO A 137 -2.13 -19.25 -1.56
CA PRO A 137 -1.20 -19.64 -0.48
C PRO A 137 -0.73 -18.43 0.32
N ASP A 138 -0.22 -18.67 1.50
CA ASP A 138 0.54 -17.69 2.26
C ASP A 138 1.81 -17.30 1.48
N ARG A 139 2.06 -15.98 1.37
CA ARG A 139 3.21 -15.45 0.60
C ARG A 139 3.23 -16.00 -0.83
N ALA A 140 2.14 -15.76 -1.54
CA ALA A 140 1.85 -16.35 -2.85
C ALA A 140 3.00 -16.16 -3.85
N THR A 141 3.63 -15.00 -3.92
CA THR A 141 4.79 -14.75 -4.78
C THR A 141 5.93 -15.73 -4.55
N LEU A 142 6.20 -16.09 -3.29
CA LEU A 142 7.24 -17.06 -2.94
C LEU A 142 6.85 -18.47 -3.40
N VAL A 143 5.64 -18.93 -3.06
CA VAL A 143 5.16 -20.28 -3.36
C VAL A 143 5.05 -20.49 -4.86
N TYR A 144 4.47 -19.55 -5.59
CA TYR A 144 4.34 -19.64 -7.05
C TYR A 144 5.70 -19.68 -7.75
N SER A 145 6.66 -18.89 -7.28
CA SER A 145 8.03 -18.93 -7.83
C SER A 145 8.67 -20.30 -7.67
N GLN A 146 8.52 -20.91 -6.49
CA GLN A 146 9.04 -22.25 -6.25
C GLN A 146 8.43 -23.29 -7.18
N ARG A 147 7.08 -23.24 -7.37
CA ARG A 147 6.37 -24.14 -8.28
C ARG A 147 6.78 -23.94 -9.74
N CYS A 148 6.95 -22.70 -10.19
CA CYS A 148 7.46 -22.43 -11.55
C CYS A 148 8.90 -22.98 -11.75
N LYS A 149 9.78 -22.83 -10.75
CA LYS A 149 11.14 -23.41 -10.82
C LYS A 149 11.13 -24.96 -10.78
N GLU A 150 10.18 -25.58 -10.09
CA GLU A 150 9.97 -27.04 -10.12
C GLU A 150 9.43 -27.51 -11.48
N ALA A 151 8.56 -26.71 -12.11
CA ALA A 151 8.00 -27.00 -13.43
C ALA A 151 9.04 -26.84 -14.55
N TYR A 152 9.75 -25.69 -14.56
CA TYR A 152 10.71 -25.34 -15.61
C TYR A 152 11.91 -24.58 -15.01
N LYS A 153 12.93 -25.32 -14.65
CA LYS A 153 14.11 -24.81 -13.92
C LYS A 153 14.79 -23.62 -14.60
N ASP A 154 14.88 -23.68 -15.93
CA ASP A 154 15.69 -22.72 -16.71
C ASP A 154 14.89 -21.50 -17.20
N VAL A 155 13.57 -21.47 -16.97
CA VAL A 155 12.75 -20.33 -17.34
C VAL A 155 12.97 -19.18 -16.37
N PRO A 156 13.21 -17.95 -16.86
CA PRO A 156 13.32 -16.76 -16.03
C PRO A 156 12.02 -16.51 -15.25
N ILE A 157 12.15 -15.98 -14.03
CA ILE A 157 11.02 -15.56 -13.17
C ILE A 157 11.15 -14.07 -12.89
N VAL A 158 10.12 -13.33 -13.26
CA VAL A 158 9.94 -11.90 -12.99
C VAL A 158 8.81 -11.71 -11.99
N LEU A 159 9.12 -11.22 -10.79
CA LEU A 159 8.11 -10.89 -9.76
C LEU A 159 7.52 -9.52 -10.00
N GLY A 160 6.22 -9.37 -9.71
CA GLY A 160 5.54 -8.08 -9.77
C GLY A 160 4.40 -7.96 -8.76
N GLY A 161 3.68 -6.84 -8.83
CA GLY A 161 2.55 -6.54 -7.97
C GLY A 161 2.92 -6.06 -6.57
N ILE A 162 1.90 -5.78 -5.76
CA ILE A 162 2.06 -5.11 -4.45
C ILE A 162 2.85 -5.96 -3.45
N GLU A 163 2.62 -7.27 -3.40
CA GLU A 163 3.30 -8.16 -2.45
C GLU A 163 4.81 -8.19 -2.69
N ALA A 164 5.24 -8.32 -3.93
CA ALA A 164 6.66 -8.28 -4.30
C ALA A 164 7.26 -6.89 -4.04
N SER A 165 6.57 -5.82 -4.42
CA SER A 165 7.01 -4.44 -4.22
C SER A 165 7.33 -4.14 -2.76
N LEU A 166 6.44 -4.54 -1.84
CA LEU A 166 6.56 -4.28 -0.41
C LEU A 166 7.56 -5.21 0.31
N ARG A 167 8.10 -6.22 -0.40
CA ARG A 167 9.09 -7.18 0.12
C ARG A 167 10.40 -7.20 -0.67
N ARG A 168 10.66 -6.16 -1.48
CA ARG A 168 11.87 -6.07 -2.33
C ARG A 168 13.19 -5.93 -1.57
N ILE A 169 13.13 -5.60 -0.28
CA ILE A 169 14.28 -5.42 0.61
C ILE A 169 14.05 -6.19 1.92
N ALA A 170 14.99 -6.21 2.85
CA ALA A 170 14.75 -6.71 4.19
C ALA A 170 13.56 -5.98 4.82
N HIS A 171 12.56 -6.72 5.27
CA HIS A 171 11.30 -6.17 5.74
C HIS A 171 10.79 -6.92 6.98
N TYR A 172 10.09 -6.19 7.87
CA TYR A 172 9.40 -6.81 8.98
C TYR A 172 8.14 -7.55 8.50
N ASP A 173 8.04 -8.81 8.86
CA ASP A 173 6.87 -9.66 8.60
C ASP A 173 6.04 -9.76 9.89
N TYR A 174 4.87 -9.15 9.88
CA TYR A 174 3.96 -9.09 11.01
C TYR A 174 3.50 -10.47 11.50
N TRP A 175 3.32 -11.44 10.62
CA TRP A 175 2.81 -12.78 10.98
C TRP A 175 3.85 -13.66 11.66
N SER A 176 5.09 -13.58 11.23
CA SER A 176 6.21 -14.30 11.85
C SER A 176 6.94 -13.48 12.93
N ASP A 177 6.55 -12.21 13.14
CA ASP A 177 7.14 -11.26 14.10
C ASP A 177 8.66 -11.15 13.98
N THR A 178 9.17 -11.16 12.75
CA THR A 178 10.61 -11.10 12.48
C THR A 178 10.91 -10.31 11.22
N VAL A 179 12.15 -9.83 11.09
CA VAL A 179 12.65 -9.27 9.83
C VAL A 179 13.04 -10.42 8.91
N ARG A 180 12.44 -10.44 7.71
CA ARG A 180 12.71 -11.40 6.65
C ARG A 180 13.64 -10.80 5.59
N ARG A 181 14.29 -11.66 4.82
CA ARG A 181 15.08 -11.26 3.66
C ARG A 181 14.19 -10.69 2.57
N SER A 182 14.78 -10.03 1.59
CA SER A 182 14.07 -9.70 0.33
C SER A 182 13.40 -10.95 -0.25
N VAL A 183 12.16 -10.79 -0.76
CA VAL A 183 11.45 -11.87 -1.44
C VAL A 183 12.22 -12.39 -2.65
N LEU A 184 13.01 -11.55 -3.31
CA LEU A 184 13.86 -11.94 -4.42
C LEU A 184 14.88 -13.01 -4.02
N VAL A 185 15.43 -12.92 -2.80
CA VAL A 185 16.37 -13.92 -2.24
C VAL A 185 15.66 -15.23 -1.90
N ASP A 186 14.50 -15.12 -1.22
CA ASP A 186 13.77 -16.29 -0.73
C ASP A 186 13.08 -17.07 -1.87
N SER A 187 12.58 -16.39 -2.90
CA SER A 187 11.90 -16.98 -4.05
C SER A 187 12.88 -17.57 -5.10
N LYS A 188 14.14 -17.13 -5.08
CA LYS A 188 15.14 -17.41 -6.14
C LYS A 188 14.65 -16.93 -7.52
N ALA A 189 13.82 -15.90 -7.57
CA ALA A 189 13.44 -15.25 -8.82
C ALA A 189 14.62 -14.47 -9.41
N ASP A 190 14.58 -14.25 -10.72
CA ASP A 190 15.68 -13.64 -11.46
C ASP A 190 15.61 -12.10 -11.37
N MET A 191 14.38 -11.55 -11.39
CA MET A 191 14.13 -10.12 -11.30
C MET A 191 12.85 -9.83 -10.53
N LEU A 192 12.77 -8.66 -9.90
CA LEU A 192 11.57 -8.13 -9.30
C LEU A 192 11.32 -6.73 -9.86
N ILE A 193 10.10 -6.50 -10.36
CA ILE A 193 9.60 -5.19 -10.79
C ILE A 193 8.71 -4.67 -9.66
N TYR A 194 9.05 -3.52 -9.09
CA TYR A 194 8.27 -2.91 -8.01
C TYR A 194 7.44 -1.73 -8.51
N GLY A 195 6.34 -1.42 -7.82
CA GLY A 195 5.44 -0.34 -8.22
C GLY A 195 4.68 -0.62 -9.52
N ASN A 196 4.29 0.43 -10.22
CA ASN A 196 3.67 0.34 -11.53
C ASN A 196 4.69 -0.19 -12.55
N GLY A 197 4.43 -1.35 -13.09
CA GLY A 197 5.40 -2.17 -13.82
C GLY A 197 5.37 -2.04 -15.34
N GLU A 198 4.51 -1.20 -15.90
CA GLU A 198 4.26 -1.14 -17.36
C GLU A 198 5.56 -0.90 -18.15
N ARG A 199 6.27 0.17 -17.83
CA ARG A 199 7.49 0.56 -18.54
C ARG A 199 8.63 -0.46 -18.41
N PRO A 200 9.04 -0.85 -17.17
CA PRO A 200 10.12 -1.83 -17.03
C PRO A 200 9.79 -3.20 -17.61
N LEU A 201 8.52 -3.64 -17.55
CA LEU A 201 8.17 -4.96 -18.04
C LEU A 201 8.21 -5.03 -19.57
N VAL A 202 7.75 -3.99 -20.26
CA VAL A 202 7.88 -3.89 -21.74
C VAL A 202 9.35 -3.94 -22.13
N GLU A 203 10.20 -3.19 -21.46
CA GLU A 203 11.65 -3.18 -21.75
C GLU A 203 12.27 -4.56 -21.50
N VAL A 204 11.97 -5.21 -20.37
CA VAL A 204 12.44 -6.57 -20.05
C VAL A 204 12.01 -7.56 -21.12
N ALA A 205 10.73 -7.54 -21.53
CA ALA A 205 10.21 -8.46 -22.54
C ALA A 205 10.92 -8.30 -23.88
N HIS A 206 11.11 -7.08 -24.35
CA HIS A 206 11.80 -6.81 -25.63
C HIS A 206 13.30 -7.15 -25.57
N ARG A 207 13.99 -6.91 -24.46
CA ARG A 207 15.41 -7.28 -24.31
C ARG A 207 15.60 -8.80 -24.28
N LEU A 208 14.74 -9.53 -23.57
CA LEU A 208 14.73 -10.99 -23.60
C LEU A 208 14.42 -11.54 -25.00
N ALA A 209 13.44 -10.96 -25.70
CA ALA A 209 13.10 -11.32 -27.08
C ALA A 209 14.23 -11.04 -28.06
N ALA A 210 15.07 -10.06 -27.80
CA ALA A 210 16.30 -9.78 -28.55
C ALA A 210 17.45 -10.75 -28.21
N GLY A 211 17.25 -11.71 -27.29
CA GLY A 211 18.22 -12.72 -26.91
C GLY A 211 19.14 -12.33 -25.75
N GLU A 212 18.91 -11.18 -25.09
CA GLU A 212 19.66 -10.81 -23.91
C GLU A 212 19.30 -11.74 -22.74
N LYS A 213 20.26 -12.14 -21.94
CA LYS A 213 20.00 -13.01 -20.78
C LYS A 213 19.46 -12.18 -19.61
N ILE A 214 18.47 -12.69 -18.90
CA ILE A 214 17.87 -12.02 -17.72
C ILE A 214 18.91 -11.60 -16.68
N GLY A 215 19.98 -12.40 -16.51
CA GLY A 215 21.08 -12.12 -15.57
C GLY A 215 21.97 -10.93 -15.96
N ASP A 216 21.90 -10.47 -17.21
CA ASP A 216 22.65 -9.33 -17.73
C ASP A 216 21.81 -8.05 -17.69
N ILE A 217 20.48 -8.18 -17.58
CA ILE A 217 19.53 -7.07 -17.47
C ILE A 217 19.48 -6.57 -16.04
N HIS A 218 20.24 -5.52 -15.71
CA HIS A 218 20.34 -5.01 -14.33
C HIS A 218 20.30 -3.48 -14.23
N ASP A 219 20.05 -2.79 -15.32
CA ASP A 219 20.08 -1.34 -15.45
C ASP A 219 18.68 -0.69 -15.62
N ILE A 220 17.65 -1.50 -15.74
CA ILE A 220 16.26 -1.01 -15.92
C ILE A 220 15.77 -0.40 -14.61
N ARG A 221 15.24 0.82 -14.69
CA ARG A 221 14.60 1.50 -13.54
C ARG A 221 13.40 0.69 -13.02
N ASN A 222 13.11 0.85 -11.73
CA ASN A 222 11.98 0.16 -11.07
C ASN A 222 12.15 -1.36 -10.93
N THR A 223 13.39 -1.85 -11.03
CA THR A 223 13.69 -3.28 -10.85
C THR A 223 14.58 -3.52 -9.63
N ALA A 224 14.51 -4.73 -9.11
CA ALA A 224 15.48 -5.26 -8.16
C ALA A 224 16.06 -6.57 -8.68
N VAL A 225 17.37 -6.73 -8.56
CA VAL A 225 18.13 -7.89 -9.05
C VAL A 225 19.18 -8.35 -8.03
N MET A 226 19.57 -9.63 -8.10
CA MET A 226 20.64 -10.16 -7.27
C MET A 226 22.00 -9.92 -7.92
N ARG A 227 22.98 -9.43 -7.14
CA ARG A 227 24.33 -9.18 -7.62
C ARG A 227 25.40 -9.64 -6.62
N LYS A 228 26.60 -9.90 -7.13
CA LYS A 228 27.77 -10.15 -6.28
C LYS A 228 28.46 -8.84 -5.88
N GLU A 229 28.36 -7.83 -6.72
CA GLU A 229 29.01 -6.51 -6.56
C GLU A 229 28.18 -5.40 -7.17
N ALA A 230 28.55 -4.15 -6.92
CA ALA A 230 27.92 -2.98 -7.51
C ALA A 230 28.11 -2.94 -9.03
N LEU A 231 27.27 -2.18 -9.71
CA LEU A 231 27.37 -1.96 -11.16
C LEU A 231 28.66 -1.21 -11.50
N PRO A 232 29.39 -1.60 -12.57
CA PRO A 232 30.59 -0.89 -13.00
C PRO A 232 30.30 0.59 -13.27
N GLY A 233 31.20 1.46 -12.82
CA GLY A 233 31.07 2.90 -13.01
C GLY A 233 30.07 3.59 -12.04
N TRP A 234 29.49 2.88 -11.09
CA TRP A 234 28.64 3.45 -10.04
C TRP A 234 29.43 3.74 -8.77
N SER A 235 29.15 4.91 -8.14
CA SER A 235 29.80 5.34 -6.89
C SER A 235 28.92 5.04 -5.68
N GLY A 236 29.49 4.34 -4.69
CA GLY A 236 28.78 3.96 -3.47
C GLY A 236 28.84 5.03 -2.38
N VAL A 237 27.73 5.25 -1.70
CA VAL A 237 27.64 6.08 -0.50
C VAL A 237 27.13 5.22 0.64
N ASP A 238 27.87 5.12 1.75
CA ASP A 238 27.39 4.44 2.95
C ASP A 238 26.21 5.23 3.55
N SER A 239 25.09 4.56 3.80
CA SER A 239 23.88 5.16 4.35
C SER A 239 24.11 5.90 5.67
N THR A 240 25.06 5.44 6.49
CA THR A 240 25.40 6.06 7.76
C THR A 240 26.16 7.39 7.61
N ARG A 241 26.62 7.73 6.40
CA ARG A 241 27.16 9.06 6.06
C ARG A 241 26.07 10.04 5.68
N LEU A 242 24.94 9.55 5.18
CA LEU A 242 23.78 10.35 4.80
C LEU A 242 22.94 10.72 6.02
N ASP A 243 22.70 9.74 6.88
CA ASP A 243 21.92 9.90 8.11
C ASP A 243 22.53 8.97 9.16
N LYS A 244 23.31 9.53 10.09
CA LYS A 244 24.09 8.75 11.07
C LYS A 244 23.20 8.29 12.21
N PRO A 245 22.93 6.98 12.38
CA PRO A 245 22.31 6.47 13.60
C PRO A 245 23.17 6.85 14.80
N GLY A 246 22.65 7.71 15.71
CA GLY A 246 23.39 8.15 16.91
C GLY A 246 24.12 9.50 16.81
N ARG A 247 24.41 10.00 15.62
CA ARG A 247 24.89 11.37 15.38
C ARG A 247 24.31 11.86 14.07
N ILE A 248 23.18 12.54 14.15
CA ILE A 248 22.44 12.93 12.95
C ILE A 248 22.56 14.41 12.74
N GLU A 249 23.28 14.80 11.70
CA GLU A 249 23.21 16.16 11.17
C GLU A 249 21.99 16.26 10.23
N PRO A 250 21.22 17.37 10.27
CA PRO A 250 20.11 17.57 9.35
C PRO A 250 20.63 17.47 7.92
N ILE A 251 19.86 16.78 7.07
CA ILE A 251 20.00 17.01 5.62
C ILE A 251 19.69 18.48 5.44
N PRO A 252 20.59 19.28 4.80
CA PRO A 252 20.32 20.69 4.58
C PRO A 252 18.95 20.82 3.97
N ASN A 253 18.07 21.58 4.61
CA ASN A 253 16.77 21.89 4.04
C ASN A 253 17.05 22.61 2.71
N PRO A 254 16.68 22.06 1.54
CA PRO A 254 16.90 22.74 0.28
C PRO A 254 16.12 24.07 0.17
N TYR A 255 15.29 24.35 1.20
CA TYR A 255 14.46 25.54 1.33
C TYR A 255 14.72 26.32 2.63
N GLY A 256 15.72 25.94 3.43
CA GLY A 256 16.03 26.57 4.71
C GLY A 256 17.19 27.56 4.56
N GLU A 257 16.93 28.82 4.77
CA GLU A 257 17.90 29.85 5.10
C GLU A 257 18.38 29.71 6.57
N ASP A 258 19.06 28.59 6.88
CA ASP A 258 19.78 28.45 8.15
C ASP A 258 21.28 28.35 7.86
N LEU A 259 21.82 29.43 7.29
CA LEU A 259 23.22 29.76 7.47
C LEU A 259 23.33 30.50 8.80
N PRO A 260 24.21 30.10 9.72
CA PRO A 260 24.51 30.94 10.87
C PRO A 260 25.05 32.27 10.35
N CYS A 261 24.37 33.35 10.71
CA CYS A 261 24.92 34.71 10.50
C CYS A 261 26.27 34.80 11.21
N ALA A 262 27.35 34.69 10.45
CA ALA A 262 28.63 35.12 10.89
C ALA A 262 28.60 36.65 10.87
N ASP A 263 28.82 37.23 12.03
CA ASP A 263 28.84 38.66 12.25
C ASP A 263 29.70 39.42 11.22
N GLY A 264 29.10 40.39 10.56
CA GLY A 264 29.79 41.61 10.19
C GLY A 264 30.57 41.68 8.88
N ALA A 265 30.18 41.00 7.79
CA ALA A 265 30.75 41.27 6.47
C ALA A 265 29.74 41.90 5.52
N LYS A 266 29.95 43.14 5.12
CA LYS A 266 29.18 43.83 4.08
C LYS A 266 29.24 43.08 2.75
N PRO A 267 28.15 42.98 1.97
CA PRO A 267 28.15 42.32 0.67
C PRO A 267 29.07 43.07 -0.31
N LYS A 268 30.04 42.35 -0.89
CA LYS A 268 30.75 42.84 -2.07
C LYS A 268 29.87 42.55 -3.30
N GLU A 269 29.62 43.56 -4.09
CA GLU A 269 28.98 43.43 -5.40
C GLU A 269 29.72 42.39 -6.29
N PRO A 270 29.01 41.55 -7.03
CA PRO A 270 29.65 40.56 -7.88
C PRO A 270 30.20 41.19 -9.17
N GLU A 271 31.51 41.23 -9.29
CA GLU A 271 32.18 41.45 -10.59
C GLU A 271 31.76 40.36 -11.59
N ALA A 272 31.20 40.76 -12.72
CA ALA A 272 30.83 39.87 -13.82
C ALA A 272 32.06 39.19 -14.42
N LYS A 273 32.30 37.93 -14.12
CA LYS A 273 33.31 37.09 -14.76
C LYS A 273 32.73 36.46 -16.04
N PRO A 274 33.53 36.33 -17.14
CA PRO A 274 33.07 35.78 -18.38
C PRO A 274 32.62 34.34 -18.19
N VAL A 275 31.43 34.03 -18.77
CA VAL A 275 30.81 32.70 -18.73
C VAL A 275 31.60 31.75 -19.64
N THR A 276 32.55 31.03 -19.09
CA THR A 276 33.07 29.84 -19.71
C THR A 276 31.99 28.73 -19.55
N VAL A 277 31.47 28.22 -20.67
CA VAL A 277 30.60 27.06 -20.74
C VAL A 277 31.38 25.84 -20.17
N ARG A 278 31.27 25.64 -18.85
CA ARG A 278 31.79 24.41 -18.22
C ARG A 278 30.80 23.30 -18.55
N ALA A 279 31.33 22.15 -19.04
CA ALA A 279 30.57 20.93 -19.14
C ALA A 279 29.77 20.71 -17.84
N ALA A 280 28.48 20.41 -17.96
CA ALA A 280 27.61 20.22 -16.82
C ALA A 280 28.21 19.18 -15.87
N LYS A 281 28.44 19.55 -14.62
CA LYS A 281 28.89 18.59 -13.61
C LYS A 281 27.81 17.51 -13.51
N PRO A 282 28.19 16.21 -13.50
CA PRO A 282 27.22 15.14 -13.35
C PRO A 282 26.39 15.38 -12.09
N LYS A 283 25.07 15.15 -12.21
CA LYS A 283 24.15 15.34 -11.08
C LYS A 283 24.56 14.41 -9.93
N PRO A 284 24.51 14.83 -8.65
CA PRO A 284 25.02 14.05 -7.52
C PRO A 284 24.39 12.66 -7.31
N TRP A 285 23.26 12.39 -7.96
CA TRP A 285 22.53 11.11 -7.88
C TRP A 285 22.71 10.22 -9.09
N GLU A 286 23.24 10.73 -10.20
CA GLU A 286 23.49 9.92 -11.40
C GLU A 286 24.61 8.91 -11.14
N LYS A 287 24.37 7.65 -11.49
CA LYS A 287 25.29 6.53 -11.27
C LYS A 287 25.84 6.46 -9.84
N THR A 288 24.97 6.80 -8.86
CA THR A 288 25.28 6.64 -7.43
C THR A 288 24.32 5.67 -6.78
N TYR A 289 24.82 4.90 -5.82
CA TYR A 289 24.00 4.02 -4.99
C TYR A 289 24.25 4.23 -3.51
N VAL A 290 23.27 3.89 -2.69
CA VAL A 290 23.37 3.92 -1.23
C VAL A 290 23.54 2.49 -0.72
N LEU A 291 24.66 2.25 -0.03
CA LEU A 291 24.89 1.00 0.66
C LEU A 291 24.15 1.02 2.01
N LEU A 292 23.16 0.14 2.14
CA LEU A 292 22.36 -0.02 3.35
C LEU A 292 23.00 -1.00 4.32
N PRO A 293 22.69 -0.93 5.63
CA PRO A 293 23.06 -1.99 6.56
C PRO A 293 22.58 -3.37 6.07
N SER A 294 23.40 -4.40 6.24
CA SER A 294 23.07 -5.74 5.77
C SER A 294 21.80 -6.29 6.44
N PHE A 295 21.19 -7.29 5.81
CA PHE A 295 20.04 -8.01 6.37
C PHE A 295 20.29 -8.49 7.80
N GLU A 296 21.48 -9.07 8.04
CA GLU A 296 21.86 -9.60 9.36
C GLU A 296 21.91 -8.50 10.42
N LYS A 297 22.44 -7.31 10.05
CA LYS A 297 22.48 -6.15 10.94
C LYS A 297 21.08 -5.61 11.24
N VAL A 298 20.24 -5.42 10.20
CA VAL A 298 18.87 -4.89 10.41
C VAL A 298 17.94 -5.88 11.12
N LYS A 299 18.20 -7.18 11.00
CA LYS A 299 17.50 -8.22 11.76
C LYS A 299 17.85 -8.19 13.24
N GLY A 300 19.12 -7.93 13.56
CA GLY A 300 19.62 -7.91 14.95
C GLY A 300 19.45 -6.56 15.66
N ASP A 301 19.27 -5.47 14.93
CA ASP A 301 19.23 -4.11 15.48
C ASP A 301 18.04 -3.31 14.92
N LYS A 302 17.09 -3.01 15.81
CA LYS A 302 15.87 -2.26 15.49
C LYS A 302 16.14 -0.82 15.05
N VAL A 303 17.19 -0.18 15.54
CA VAL A 303 17.59 1.18 15.15
C VAL A 303 18.12 1.17 13.72
N LEU A 304 18.97 0.19 13.37
CA LEU A 304 19.45 0.03 12.00
C LEU A 304 18.32 -0.34 11.03
N TYR A 305 17.31 -1.10 11.48
CA TYR A 305 16.12 -1.36 10.68
C TYR A 305 15.36 -0.06 10.38
N ALA A 306 15.10 0.76 11.42
CA ALA A 306 14.41 2.04 11.25
C ALA A 306 15.22 3.02 10.37
N HIS A 307 16.55 3.06 10.54
CA HIS A 307 17.44 3.82 9.67
C HIS A 307 17.34 3.39 8.20
N THR A 308 17.39 2.07 7.95
CA THR A 308 17.25 1.52 6.59
C THR A 308 15.92 1.90 5.96
N SER A 309 14.81 1.80 6.71
CA SER A 309 13.49 2.23 6.26
C SER A 309 13.46 3.71 5.91
N ARG A 310 14.04 4.57 6.75
CA ARG A 310 14.13 6.01 6.49
C ARG A 310 14.88 6.31 5.20
N ILE A 311 16.06 5.71 4.99
CA ILE A 311 16.84 5.90 3.75
C ILE A 311 16.06 5.43 2.53
N LEU A 312 15.39 4.28 2.60
CA LEU A 312 14.53 3.78 1.52
C LEU A 312 13.47 4.82 1.10
N HIS A 313 12.80 5.45 2.07
CA HIS A 313 11.76 6.45 1.80
C HIS A 313 12.32 7.79 1.28
N HIS A 314 13.60 8.07 1.51
CA HIS A 314 14.26 9.22 0.89
C HIS A 314 14.65 9.01 -0.57
N GLU A 315 14.78 7.77 -1.03
CA GLU A 315 15.15 7.41 -2.40
C GLU A 315 13.92 6.98 -3.23
N THR A 316 12.81 7.71 -3.11
CA THR A 316 11.52 7.41 -3.79
C THR A 316 11.19 8.36 -4.94
N ASN A 317 11.87 9.52 -5.05
CA ASN A 317 11.61 10.46 -6.13
C ASN A 317 12.34 10.04 -7.42
N PRO A 318 11.63 9.73 -8.53
CA PRO A 318 12.25 9.30 -9.77
C PRO A 318 13.23 10.31 -10.38
N GLY A 319 13.08 11.61 -10.06
CA GLY A 319 13.96 12.67 -10.54
C GLY A 319 15.35 12.72 -9.89
N CYS A 320 15.49 12.21 -8.65
CA CYS A 320 16.75 12.31 -7.90
C CYS A 320 17.08 11.10 -7.01
N ALA A 321 16.29 10.04 -7.07
CA ALA A 321 16.57 8.82 -6.33
C ALA A 321 17.87 8.17 -6.80
N ARG A 322 18.64 7.66 -5.85
CA ARG A 322 19.82 6.81 -6.08
C ARG A 322 19.39 5.35 -6.06
N ALA A 323 20.19 4.47 -6.66
CA ALA A 323 20.01 3.04 -6.46
C ALA A 323 20.28 2.67 -4.97
N LEU A 324 19.70 1.56 -4.52
CA LEU A 324 19.94 1.04 -3.19
C LEU A 324 20.62 -0.35 -3.29
N MET A 325 21.49 -0.64 -2.36
CA MET A 325 22.22 -1.91 -2.30
C MET A 325 22.21 -2.43 -0.88
N GLN A 326 21.66 -3.64 -0.66
CA GLN A 326 21.64 -4.30 0.65
C GLN A 326 22.23 -5.70 0.57
N LYS A 327 23.16 -6.01 1.47
CA LYS A 327 23.79 -7.33 1.57
C LYS A 327 22.84 -8.33 2.24
N HIS A 328 22.75 -9.54 1.65
CA HIS A 328 22.00 -10.69 2.13
C HIS A 328 22.91 -11.93 2.01
N GLY A 329 23.55 -12.34 3.09
CA GLY A 329 24.55 -13.40 3.07
C GLY A 329 25.77 -13.03 2.22
N ASP A 330 26.04 -13.79 1.16
CA ASP A 330 27.16 -13.60 0.23
C ASP A 330 26.84 -12.72 -0.99
N ARG A 331 25.58 -12.30 -1.15
CA ARG A 331 25.09 -11.53 -2.29
C ARG A 331 24.44 -10.23 -1.86
N TYR A 332 24.17 -9.38 -2.85
CA TYR A 332 23.49 -8.12 -2.67
C TYR A 332 22.17 -8.10 -3.45
N VAL A 333 21.14 -7.53 -2.85
CA VAL A 333 19.98 -7.04 -3.57
C VAL A 333 20.31 -5.62 -4.04
N TRP A 334 20.35 -5.44 -5.36
CA TRP A 334 20.47 -4.15 -6.02
C TRP A 334 19.08 -3.68 -6.43
N ILE A 335 18.68 -2.49 -6.01
CA ILE A 335 17.39 -1.87 -6.33
C ILE A 335 17.67 -0.63 -7.18
N ASN A 336 17.25 -0.66 -8.43
CA ASN A 336 17.34 0.48 -9.33
C ASN A 336 16.43 1.63 -8.88
N PRO A 337 16.70 2.89 -9.27
CA PRO A 337 15.82 4.01 -8.98
C PRO A 337 14.37 3.78 -9.47
N PRO A 338 13.36 4.44 -8.86
CA PRO A 338 11.97 4.30 -9.28
C PRO A 338 11.74 4.62 -10.76
N ALA A 339 10.67 4.03 -11.34
CA ALA A 339 10.26 4.32 -12.72
C ALA A 339 9.96 5.81 -12.90
N ILE A 340 10.24 6.30 -14.08
CA ILE A 340 9.68 7.57 -14.54
C ILE A 340 8.16 7.38 -14.69
N PRO A 341 7.32 8.27 -14.13
CA PRO A 341 5.87 8.18 -14.22
C PRO A 341 5.40 8.13 -15.68
N LEU A 342 4.28 7.45 -15.92
CA LEU A 342 3.64 7.48 -17.22
C LEU A 342 3.12 8.89 -17.51
N THR A 343 3.33 9.35 -18.73
CA THR A 343 2.72 10.59 -19.24
C THR A 343 1.22 10.39 -19.45
N THR A 344 0.45 11.49 -19.55
CA THR A 344 -0.99 11.40 -19.85
C THR A 344 -1.28 10.60 -21.13
N PRO A 345 -0.60 10.82 -22.27
CA PRO A 345 -0.81 9.99 -23.46
C PRO A 345 -0.51 8.50 -23.26
N GLU A 346 0.53 8.16 -22.49
CA GLU A 346 0.84 6.76 -22.16
C GLU A 346 -0.22 6.14 -21.24
N MET A 347 -0.69 6.89 -20.22
CA MET A 347 -1.80 6.47 -19.39
C MET A 347 -3.05 6.22 -20.23
N ASP A 348 -3.40 7.13 -21.13
CA ASP A 348 -4.54 6.98 -22.04
C ASP A 348 -4.41 5.73 -22.91
N SER A 349 -3.21 5.47 -23.44
CA SER A 349 -2.94 4.28 -24.24
C SER A 349 -3.09 2.97 -23.44
N VAL A 350 -2.63 2.93 -22.19
CA VAL A 350 -2.80 1.77 -21.30
C VAL A 350 -4.29 1.49 -21.01
N PHE A 351 -5.08 2.54 -20.78
CA PHE A 351 -6.51 2.37 -20.49
C PHE A 351 -7.37 2.19 -21.76
N ALA A 352 -6.83 2.44 -22.94
CA ALA A 352 -7.46 2.17 -24.24
C ALA A 352 -7.20 0.75 -24.78
N LEU A 353 -6.43 -0.09 -24.06
CA LEU A 353 -6.22 -1.49 -24.43
C LEU A 353 -7.55 -2.27 -24.48
N PRO A 354 -7.64 -3.34 -25.27
CA PRO A 354 -8.90 -3.99 -25.61
C PRO A 354 -9.41 -4.90 -24.48
N TYR A 355 -9.69 -4.32 -23.32
CA TYR A 355 -10.29 -5.04 -22.20
C TYR A 355 -11.73 -5.45 -22.48
N GLN A 356 -12.11 -6.70 -22.16
CA GLN A 356 -13.49 -7.16 -22.21
C GLN A 356 -14.36 -6.62 -21.07
N ARG A 357 -13.73 -6.12 -19.99
CA ARG A 357 -14.34 -5.57 -18.77
C ARG A 357 -15.26 -6.54 -18.05
N VAL A 358 -15.04 -7.84 -18.20
CA VAL A 358 -15.77 -8.92 -17.53
C VAL A 358 -14.81 -10.02 -17.06
N PRO A 359 -15.25 -10.89 -16.11
CA PRO A 359 -14.51 -12.09 -15.76
C PRO A 359 -14.34 -13.03 -16.94
N HIS A 360 -13.27 -13.84 -16.93
CA HIS A 360 -13.04 -14.86 -17.94
C HIS A 360 -14.20 -15.86 -18.00
N PRO A 361 -14.66 -16.31 -19.19
CA PRO A 361 -15.84 -17.19 -19.35
C PRO A 361 -15.76 -18.51 -18.58
N SER A 362 -14.56 -19.00 -18.27
CA SER A 362 -14.37 -20.25 -17.50
C SER A 362 -14.96 -20.23 -16.09
N TYR A 363 -15.26 -19.05 -15.54
CA TYR A 363 -15.91 -18.94 -14.22
C TYR A 363 -17.45 -19.09 -14.28
N GLY A 364 -18.04 -19.13 -15.48
CA GLY A 364 -19.49 -19.32 -15.67
C GLY A 364 -20.31 -18.25 -14.94
N GLN A 365 -21.15 -18.69 -14.00
CA GLN A 365 -22.03 -17.81 -13.22
C GLN A 365 -21.46 -17.44 -11.83
N ASP A 366 -20.27 -17.91 -11.50
CA ASP A 366 -19.65 -17.63 -10.21
C ASP A 366 -19.30 -16.15 -10.09
N ARG A 367 -19.85 -15.52 -9.07
CA ARG A 367 -19.60 -14.09 -8.79
C ARG A 367 -18.20 -13.88 -8.22
N ILE A 368 -17.53 -12.83 -8.66
CA ILE A 368 -16.28 -12.34 -8.11
C ILE A 368 -16.59 -10.99 -7.42
N PRO A 369 -16.67 -10.93 -6.07
CA PRO A 369 -17.11 -9.72 -5.38
C PRO A 369 -16.28 -8.48 -5.70
N ALA A 370 -14.96 -8.62 -5.88
CA ALA A 370 -14.09 -7.53 -6.28
C ALA A 370 -14.48 -6.93 -7.65
N TYR A 371 -14.85 -7.77 -8.62
CA TYR A 371 -15.36 -7.32 -9.92
C TYR A 371 -16.71 -6.63 -9.77
N ASP A 372 -17.65 -7.21 -9.03
CA ASP A 372 -18.97 -6.60 -8.81
C ASP A 372 -18.87 -5.18 -8.24
N MET A 373 -17.88 -4.94 -7.38
CA MET A 373 -17.65 -3.65 -6.75
C MET A 373 -17.13 -2.59 -7.73
N ILE A 374 -16.31 -3.00 -8.73
CA ILE A 374 -15.59 -2.05 -9.59
C ILE A 374 -16.08 -2.01 -11.05
N ARG A 375 -16.94 -2.91 -11.48
CA ARG A 375 -17.34 -3.05 -12.90
C ARG A 375 -17.88 -1.78 -13.55
N PHE A 376 -18.43 -0.85 -12.76
CA PHE A 376 -18.92 0.46 -13.18
C PHE A 376 -18.10 1.60 -12.59
N SER A 377 -16.87 1.36 -12.18
CA SER A 377 -15.95 2.39 -11.73
C SER A 377 -14.94 2.76 -12.82
N VAL A 378 -14.46 3.99 -12.79
CA VAL A 378 -13.45 4.49 -13.71
C VAL A 378 -12.30 5.08 -12.91
N ASN A 379 -11.10 4.56 -13.15
CA ASN A 379 -9.87 5.08 -12.57
C ASN A 379 -9.37 6.27 -13.41
N ILE A 380 -9.28 7.45 -12.80
CA ILE A 380 -8.88 8.69 -13.51
C ILE A 380 -7.41 9.05 -13.31
N MET A 381 -6.76 8.48 -12.30
CA MET A 381 -5.36 8.77 -11.97
C MET A 381 -4.74 7.71 -11.06
N ARG A 382 -3.42 7.71 -10.97
CA ARG A 382 -2.60 6.92 -10.04
C ARG A 382 -1.67 7.82 -9.25
N GLY A 383 -1.12 7.30 -8.14
CA GLY A 383 -0.24 8.02 -7.23
C GLY A 383 -0.99 8.82 -6.17
N CYS A 384 -0.27 9.32 -5.16
CA CYS A 384 -0.84 10.13 -4.08
C CYS A 384 0.20 11.01 -3.41
N TYR A 385 -0.03 12.31 -3.35
CA TYR A 385 0.84 13.28 -2.65
C TYR A 385 0.74 13.20 -1.12
N GLY A 386 -0.17 12.37 -0.57
CA GLY A 386 -0.48 12.30 0.85
C GLY A 386 0.66 11.83 1.73
N GLY A 387 1.36 10.78 1.33
CA GLY A 387 2.49 10.22 2.06
C GLY A 387 2.15 9.65 3.45
N CYS A 388 0.88 9.30 3.71
CA CYS A 388 0.44 8.76 5.00
C CYS A 388 1.31 7.56 5.40
N SER A 389 1.83 7.56 6.63
CA SER A 389 2.87 6.61 7.08
C SER A 389 2.43 5.15 7.13
N PHE A 390 1.12 4.90 7.19
CA PHE A 390 0.51 3.56 7.22
C PHE A 390 0.10 3.04 5.84
N CYS A 391 0.14 3.90 4.79
CA CYS A 391 -0.44 3.59 3.49
C CYS A 391 0.61 3.04 2.52
N SER A 392 0.30 1.93 1.87
CA SER A 392 1.18 1.30 0.89
C SER A 392 1.07 1.89 -0.52
N ILE A 393 0.10 2.78 -0.78
CA ILE A 393 -0.11 3.36 -2.12
C ILE A 393 1.13 4.13 -2.57
N THR A 394 1.66 4.99 -1.73
CA THR A 394 2.87 5.78 -2.05
C THR A 394 4.09 4.89 -2.33
N GLU A 395 4.18 3.76 -1.63
CA GLU A 395 5.29 2.80 -1.76
C GLU A 395 5.19 1.94 -3.02
N HIS A 396 3.97 1.79 -3.56
CA HIS A 396 3.69 1.00 -4.75
C HIS A 396 3.47 1.87 -5.98
N GLU A 397 2.53 2.81 -5.96
CA GLU A 397 2.19 3.65 -7.11
C GLU A 397 3.09 4.90 -7.25
N GLY A 398 3.78 5.27 -6.17
CA GLY A 398 4.59 6.48 -6.11
C GLY A 398 3.79 7.71 -5.69
N ARG A 399 4.52 8.83 -5.51
CA ARG A 399 3.93 10.10 -5.06
C ARG A 399 3.46 11.00 -6.20
N ILE A 400 4.11 10.94 -7.36
CA ILE A 400 3.78 11.80 -8.50
C ILE A 400 2.48 11.31 -9.13
N ILE A 401 1.53 12.23 -9.28
CA ILE A 401 0.23 11.92 -9.90
C ILE A 401 0.40 11.68 -11.38
N GLN A 402 -0.18 10.59 -11.84
CA GLN A 402 -0.27 10.20 -13.26
C GLN A 402 -1.75 10.23 -13.65
N SER A 403 -2.17 11.27 -14.34
CA SER A 403 -3.58 11.49 -14.72
C SER A 403 -3.85 11.09 -16.15
N ARG A 404 -5.04 10.59 -16.39
CA ARG A 404 -5.59 10.38 -17.74
C ARG A 404 -6.18 11.68 -18.29
N SER A 405 -6.32 11.77 -19.60
CA SER A 405 -7.05 12.87 -20.25
C SER A 405 -8.56 12.74 -20.01
N GLU A 406 -9.27 13.87 -20.09
CA GLU A 406 -10.75 13.88 -20.04
C GLU A 406 -11.35 12.99 -21.14
N ASP A 407 -10.80 13.02 -22.36
CA ASP A 407 -11.29 12.25 -23.50
C ASP A 407 -11.14 10.74 -23.29
N SER A 408 -10.02 10.31 -22.71
CA SER A 408 -9.81 8.89 -22.34
C SER A 408 -10.85 8.42 -21.31
N ILE A 409 -11.11 9.24 -20.31
CA ILE A 409 -12.08 8.92 -19.23
C ILE A 409 -13.51 8.88 -19.79
N VAL A 410 -13.88 9.85 -20.62
CA VAL A 410 -15.20 9.91 -21.26
C VAL A 410 -15.44 8.70 -22.14
N ARG A 411 -14.49 8.33 -23.01
CA ARG A 411 -14.59 7.10 -23.83
C ARG A 411 -14.82 5.86 -23.00
N GLU A 412 -14.12 5.72 -21.87
CA GLU A 412 -14.32 4.57 -20.97
C GLU A 412 -15.72 4.55 -20.35
N ILE A 413 -16.27 5.72 -19.98
CA ILE A 413 -17.65 5.82 -19.49
C ILE A 413 -18.65 5.40 -20.56
N GLU A 414 -18.43 5.81 -21.81
CA GLU A 414 -19.25 5.42 -22.97
C GLU A 414 -19.15 3.91 -23.24
N GLU A 415 -17.95 3.33 -23.16
CA GLU A 415 -17.75 1.89 -23.29
C GLU A 415 -18.46 1.10 -22.19
N ILE A 416 -18.43 1.58 -20.94
CA ILE A 416 -19.19 0.97 -19.84
C ILE A 416 -20.68 1.03 -20.14
N ARG A 417 -21.18 2.18 -20.59
CA ARG A 417 -22.60 2.36 -20.94
C ARG A 417 -23.05 1.38 -22.02
N ASP A 418 -22.24 1.24 -23.07
CA ASP A 418 -22.63 0.55 -24.30
C ASP A 418 -22.33 -0.95 -24.28
N LYS A 419 -21.30 -1.38 -23.54
CA LYS A 419 -20.77 -2.75 -23.63
C LYS A 419 -20.90 -3.55 -22.33
N VAL A 420 -20.93 -2.92 -21.15
CA VAL A 420 -20.90 -3.68 -19.88
C VAL A 420 -22.30 -4.12 -19.47
N PRO A 421 -22.56 -5.45 -19.34
CA PRO A 421 -23.88 -5.94 -19.01
C PRO A 421 -24.41 -5.42 -17.66
N GLY A 422 -25.71 -5.07 -17.62
CA GLY A 422 -26.40 -4.64 -16.41
C GLY A 422 -26.09 -3.21 -15.98
N PHE A 423 -25.53 -2.39 -16.87
CA PHE A 423 -25.36 -0.97 -16.59
C PHE A 423 -26.72 -0.24 -16.47
N THR A 424 -26.89 0.55 -15.43
CA THR A 424 -28.17 1.23 -15.10
C THR A 424 -28.12 2.75 -15.28
N GLY A 425 -27.06 3.27 -15.88
CA GLY A 425 -26.79 4.69 -16.01
C GLY A 425 -26.03 5.30 -14.84
N VAL A 426 -25.52 4.49 -13.91
CA VAL A 426 -24.79 4.96 -12.72
C VAL A 426 -23.33 4.51 -12.76
N ILE A 427 -22.41 5.45 -12.84
CA ILE A 427 -20.99 5.21 -12.57
C ILE A 427 -20.82 5.19 -11.05
N SER A 428 -20.36 4.06 -10.53
CA SER A 428 -20.26 3.81 -9.08
C SER A 428 -19.13 4.57 -8.40
N ASP A 429 -18.07 4.87 -9.15
CA ASP A 429 -16.95 5.69 -8.70
C ASP A 429 -16.20 6.28 -9.91
N LEU A 430 -15.98 7.58 -9.91
CA LEU A 430 -15.10 8.27 -10.82
C LEU A 430 -13.94 8.86 -10.01
N GLY A 431 -12.89 8.06 -9.80
CA GLY A 431 -11.87 8.39 -8.81
C GLY A 431 -10.54 7.67 -9.01
N GLY A 432 -9.83 7.49 -7.91
CA GLY A 432 -8.51 6.86 -7.87
C GLY A 432 -8.06 6.69 -6.41
N PRO A 433 -6.77 6.57 -6.12
CA PRO A 433 -6.26 6.45 -4.75
C PRO A 433 -6.72 7.60 -3.83
N THR A 434 -6.93 8.79 -4.41
CA THR A 434 -7.53 9.97 -3.77
C THR A 434 -8.28 10.76 -4.84
N ALA A 435 -9.61 10.84 -4.72
CA ALA A 435 -10.48 11.38 -5.78
C ALA A 435 -10.14 12.80 -6.23
N ASN A 436 -9.74 13.67 -5.31
CA ASN A 436 -9.47 15.08 -5.58
C ASN A 436 -7.99 15.42 -5.78
N MET A 437 -7.21 14.48 -6.31
CA MET A 437 -5.83 14.76 -6.74
C MET A 437 -5.66 14.69 -8.28
N TYR A 438 -6.75 14.51 -9.02
CA TYR A 438 -6.72 14.49 -10.47
C TYR A 438 -6.14 15.79 -11.04
N MET A 439 -5.14 15.65 -11.94
CA MET A 439 -4.39 16.74 -12.56
C MET A 439 -3.62 17.67 -11.61
N LEU A 440 -3.61 17.41 -10.29
CA LEU A 440 -2.78 18.18 -9.37
C LEU A 440 -1.30 17.85 -9.59
N ARG A 441 -0.44 18.85 -9.40
CA ARG A 441 0.99 18.73 -9.68
C ARG A 441 1.84 19.68 -8.84
N CYS A 442 3.13 19.46 -8.84
CA CYS A 442 4.08 20.47 -8.35
C CYS A 442 4.19 21.61 -9.37
N THR A 443 4.02 22.85 -8.94
CA THR A 443 4.11 24.05 -9.79
C THR A 443 5.55 24.47 -10.09
N ASN A 444 6.53 23.86 -9.43
CA ASN A 444 7.94 24.13 -9.62
C ASN A 444 8.69 22.86 -10.12
N PRO A 445 8.96 22.72 -11.43
CA PRO A 445 9.60 21.52 -11.99
C PRO A 445 11.01 21.25 -11.45
N ARG A 446 11.77 22.29 -11.09
CA ARG A 446 13.12 22.11 -10.50
C ARG A 446 13.02 21.54 -9.08
N ALA A 447 12.07 22.06 -8.30
CA ALA A 447 11.79 21.52 -6.97
C ALA A 447 11.28 20.08 -7.06
N GLU A 448 10.34 19.77 -7.98
CA GLU A 448 9.83 18.43 -8.22
C GLU A 448 10.97 17.44 -8.49
N GLN A 449 11.90 17.80 -9.38
CA GLN A 449 13.00 16.92 -9.78
C GLN A 449 13.92 16.53 -8.61
N THR A 450 14.09 17.40 -7.61
CA THR A 450 15.05 17.20 -6.51
C THR A 450 14.41 16.98 -5.15
N CYS A 451 13.08 17.03 -5.05
CA CYS A 451 12.35 16.98 -3.79
C CYS A 451 12.46 15.61 -3.11
N ARG A 452 12.81 15.62 -1.82
CA ARG A 452 12.87 14.43 -0.96
C ARG A 452 11.85 14.45 0.19
N ARG A 453 10.87 15.35 0.14
CA ARG A 453 9.79 15.39 1.14
C ARG A 453 8.94 14.12 1.05
N ALA A 454 8.57 13.57 2.20
CA ALA A 454 7.71 12.39 2.27
C ALA A 454 6.25 12.70 1.93
N SER A 455 5.80 13.94 2.07
CA SER A 455 4.42 14.37 1.79
C SER A 455 4.42 15.79 1.22
N CYS A 456 3.47 16.07 0.31
CA CYS A 456 3.21 17.43 -0.17
C CYS A 456 2.08 18.14 0.59
N VAL A 457 1.41 17.42 1.51
CA VAL A 457 0.25 17.93 2.26
C VAL A 457 0.40 17.80 3.78
N TYR A 458 1.59 17.43 4.26
CA TYR A 458 1.90 17.32 5.68
C TYR A 458 3.35 17.80 5.97
N PRO A 459 3.62 18.49 7.10
CA PRO A 459 2.66 18.99 8.12
C PRO A 459 1.71 20.05 7.58
N GLU A 460 2.11 20.79 6.57
CA GLU A 460 1.35 21.81 5.86
C GLU A 460 1.39 21.53 4.36
N ILE A 461 0.40 22.05 3.63
CA ILE A 461 0.35 21.98 2.17
C ILE A 461 1.57 22.72 1.62
N CYS A 462 2.33 22.03 0.76
CA CYS A 462 3.52 22.58 0.15
C CYS A 462 3.18 23.80 -0.71
N THR A 463 3.96 24.88 -0.60
CA THR A 463 3.76 26.12 -1.39
C THR A 463 3.82 25.91 -2.91
N TYR A 464 4.46 24.83 -3.35
CA TYR A 464 4.51 24.44 -4.77
C TYR A 464 3.42 23.42 -5.16
N MET A 465 2.54 23.04 -4.23
CA MET A 465 1.43 22.14 -4.53
C MET A 465 0.30 22.91 -5.22
N ASP A 466 -0.08 22.47 -6.42
CA ASP A 466 -1.30 22.96 -7.06
C ASP A 466 -2.52 22.47 -6.26
N THR A 467 -3.41 23.39 -5.87
CA THR A 467 -4.64 23.10 -5.12
C THR A 467 -5.90 23.44 -5.92
N ASN A 468 -5.75 23.80 -7.20
CA ASN A 468 -6.87 24.16 -8.08
C ASN A 468 -7.60 22.90 -8.57
N HIS A 469 -8.84 22.71 -8.12
CA HIS A 469 -9.68 21.58 -8.51
C HIS A 469 -10.50 21.80 -9.78
N GLU A 470 -10.32 22.92 -10.50
CA GLU A 470 -11.06 23.20 -11.73
C GLU A 470 -11.01 22.06 -12.77
N PRO A 471 -9.84 21.38 -13.01
CA PRO A 471 -9.80 20.24 -13.92
C PRO A 471 -10.73 19.09 -13.48
N THR A 472 -10.77 18.80 -12.18
CA THR A 472 -11.64 17.76 -11.61
C THR A 472 -13.10 18.13 -11.75
N ILE A 473 -13.46 19.36 -11.44
CA ILE A 473 -14.84 19.89 -11.56
C ILE A 473 -15.31 19.82 -13.02
N LYS A 474 -14.44 20.22 -13.95
CA LYS A 474 -14.73 20.17 -15.40
C LYS A 474 -14.98 18.74 -15.87
N LEU A 475 -14.10 17.80 -15.47
CA LEU A 475 -14.27 16.37 -15.77
C LEU A 475 -15.61 15.84 -15.25
N TYR A 476 -15.96 16.15 -13.99
CA TYR A 476 -17.20 15.68 -13.38
C TYR A 476 -18.43 16.20 -14.09
N ARG A 477 -18.44 17.49 -14.49
CA ARG A 477 -19.53 18.10 -15.25
C ARG A 477 -19.67 17.46 -16.61
N ARG A 478 -18.57 17.26 -17.34
CA ARG A 478 -18.57 16.60 -18.64
C ARG A 478 -19.06 15.17 -18.55
N ALA A 479 -18.57 14.39 -17.59
CA ALA A 479 -18.98 13.00 -17.39
C ALA A 479 -20.49 12.84 -17.09
N ARG A 480 -21.05 13.71 -16.24
CA ARG A 480 -22.49 13.65 -15.91
C ARG A 480 -23.42 14.19 -17.00
N SER A 481 -22.90 14.93 -17.98
CA SER A 481 -23.69 15.43 -19.11
C SER A 481 -23.78 14.44 -20.28
N LEU A 482 -23.10 13.28 -20.20
CA LEU A 482 -23.14 12.26 -21.25
C LEU A 482 -24.54 11.63 -21.33
N GLU A 483 -25.00 11.40 -22.56
CA GLU A 483 -26.27 10.71 -22.79
C GLU A 483 -26.28 9.31 -22.17
N GLY A 484 -27.38 8.90 -21.55
CA GLY A 484 -27.52 7.62 -20.87
C GLY A 484 -26.88 7.57 -19.48
N ILE A 485 -26.18 8.60 -19.05
CA ILE A 485 -25.62 8.69 -17.69
C ILE A 485 -26.59 9.45 -16.78
N LYS A 486 -27.11 8.73 -15.78
CA LYS A 486 -28.05 9.28 -14.77
C LYS A 486 -27.30 9.87 -13.58
N LYS A 487 -26.18 9.26 -13.19
CA LYS A 487 -25.42 9.68 -12.00
C LYS A 487 -23.95 9.26 -12.09
N ILE A 488 -23.07 10.15 -11.64
CA ILE A 488 -21.67 9.89 -11.38
C ILE A 488 -21.46 9.99 -9.87
N LEU A 489 -21.03 8.92 -9.22
CA LEU A 489 -20.71 8.91 -7.80
C LEU A 489 -19.21 9.01 -7.58
N ILE A 490 -18.83 9.55 -6.43
CA ILE A 490 -17.45 9.56 -5.92
C ILE A 490 -17.45 8.75 -4.64
N ALA A 491 -16.93 7.52 -4.73
CA ALA A 491 -16.82 6.58 -3.62
C ALA A 491 -15.38 6.46 -3.10
N SER A 492 -14.41 6.87 -3.90
CA SER A 492 -13.00 7.00 -3.51
C SER A 492 -12.80 8.03 -2.41
N GLY A 493 -11.74 7.87 -1.62
CA GLY A 493 -11.41 8.79 -0.53
C GLY A 493 -11.14 10.22 -1.03
N VAL A 494 -11.65 11.20 -0.28
CA VAL A 494 -11.41 12.63 -0.53
C VAL A 494 -10.43 13.17 0.49
N ARG A 495 -9.39 13.85 0.03
CA ARG A 495 -8.50 14.64 0.90
C ARG A 495 -9.20 15.93 1.26
N TYR A 496 -9.78 15.97 2.45
CA TYR A 496 -10.54 17.11 2.96
C TYR A 496 -9.68 18.36 3.17
N ASP A 497 -8.41 18.18 3.52
CA ASP A 497 -7.41 19.25 3.66
C ASP A 497 -7.14 19.98 2.33
N LEU A 498 -7.06 19.26 1.21
CA LEU A 498 -6.99 19.86 -0.12
C LEU A 498 -8.35 20.43 -0.59
N ALA A 499 -9.44 19.76 -0.26
CA ALA A 499 -10.77 20.19 -0.70
C ALA A 499 -11.20 21.54 -0.11
N VAL A 500 -10.76 21.86 1.14
CA VAL A 500 -11.07 23.15 1.76
C VAL A 500 -10.32 24.34 1.13
N GLU A 501 -9.26 24.09 0.40
CA GLU A 501 -8.52 25.11 -0.36
C GLU A 501 -9.31 25.59 -1.58
N ASP A 502 -10.22 24.75 -2.11
CA ASP A 502 -11.12 25.11 -3.21
C ASP A 502 -12.57 24.70 -2.89
N PRO A 503 -13.34 25.54 -2.18
CA PRO A 503 -14.73 25.24 -1.80
C PRO A 503 -15.67 24.96 -2.99
N ARG A 504 -15.31 25.35 -4.23
CA ARG A 504 -16.09 25.04 -5.43
C ARG A 504 -16.16 23.54 -5.67
N TYR A 505 -15.06 22.82 -5.36
CA TYR A 505 -15.03 21.36 -5.43
C TYR A 505 -16.02 20.72 -4.45
N ILE A 506 -16.06 21.20 -3.19
CA ILE A 506 -16.98 20.67 -2.18
C ILE A 506 -18.43 20.92 -2.60
N LYS A 507 -18.72 22.10 -3.18
CA LYS A 507 -20.05 22.43 -3.74
C LYS A 507 -20.45 21.46 -4.84
N GLU A 508 -19.58 21.22 -5.84
CA GLU A 508 -19.82 20.29 -6.95
C GLU A 508 -20.07 18.87 -6.41
N LEU A 509 -19.19 18.41 -5.50
CA LEU A 509 -19.26 17.10 -4.87
C LEU A 509 -20.59 16.88 -4.16
N ALA A 510 -20.96 17.75 -3.21
CA ALA A 510 -22.17 17.64 -2.42
C ALA A 510 -23.43 17.76 -3.28
N THR A 511 -23.42 18.66 -4.29
CA THR A 511 -24.58 18.89 -5.13
C THR A 511 -24.87 17.72 -6.07
N HIS A 512 -23.84 17.06 -6.62
CA HIS A 512 -24.03 16.13 -7.75
C HIS A 512 -23.53 14.71 -7.51
N HIS A 513 -22.48 14.49 -6.69
CA HIS A 513 -21.68 13.27 -6.70
C HIS A 513 -21.79 12.41 -5.45
N VAL A 514 -22.55 12.82 -4.44
CA VAL A 514 -22.77 12.05 -3.21
C VAL A 514 -24.14 11.38 -3.24
N GLY A 515 -24.18 10.09 -2.91
CA GLY A 515 -25.36 9.25 -2.89
C GLY A 515 -26.06 9.14 -1.52
N GLY A 516 -25.88 10.13 -0.63
CA GLY A 516 -26.38 10.14 0.75
C GLY A 516 -25.25 10.04 1.78
N TYR A 517 -24.20 9.27 1.49
CA TYR A 517 -23.06 9.10 2.38
C TYR A 517 -21.75 9.42 1.65
N LEU A 518 -20.87 10.18 2.31
CA LEU A 518 -19.51 10.43 1.85
C LEU A 518 -18.52 9.87 2.87
N LYS A 519 -17.65 8.97 2.42
CA LYS A 519 -16.55 8.43 3.22
C LYS A 519 -15.41 9.45 3.33
N ILE A 520 -14.94 9.67 4.54
CA ILE A 520 -13.84 10.60 4.81
C ILE A 520 -12.93 9.99 5.89
N ALA A 521 -11.63 10.23 5.79
CA ALA A 521 -10.64 9.54 6.60
C ALA A 521 -9.80 10.50 7.45
N PRO A 522 -10.32 11.03 8.59
CA PRO A 522 -9.51 11.78 9.54
C PRO A 522 -8.49 10.90 10.28
N GLU A 523 -8.76 9.61 10.43
CA GLU A 523 -7.95 8.55 11.03
C GLU A 523 -7.81 8.63 12.56
N HIS A 524 -7.71 9.83 13.14
CA HIS A 524 -7.69 10.09 14.58
C HIS A 524 -8.12 11.54 14.87
N THR A 525 -8.31 11.88 16.16
CA THR A 525 -8.61 13.26 16.61
C THR A 525 -7.44 13.93 17.31
N GLU A 526 -6.53 13.13 17.87
CA GLU A 526 -5.43 13.61 18.69
C GLU A 526 -4.17 13.87 17.85
N GLU A 527 -3.46 14.95 18.14
CA GLU A 527 -2.25 15.39 17.41
C GLU A 527 -1.12 14.35 17.48
N GLY A 528 -0.94 13.70 18.64
CA GLY A 528 0.08 12.67 18.83
C GLY A 528 0.01 11.57 17.77
N PRO A 529 -1.08 10.81 17.68
CA PRO A 529 -1.30 9.82 16.63
C PRO A 529 -1.30 10.41 15.21
N LEU A 530 -1.96 11.55 14.97
CA LEU A 530 -2.04 12.18 13.65
C LEU A 530 -0.64 12.56 13.11
N SER A 531 0.25 13.05 13.98
CA SER A 531 1.63 13.37 13.59
C SER A 531 2.41 12.12 13.13
N LYS A 532 2.19 10.97 13.78
CA LYS A 532 2.80 9.70 13.37
C LYS A 532 2.16 9.12 12.11
N MET A 533 0.91 9.45 11.83
CA MET A 533 0.19 9.08 10.61
C MET A 533 0.52 9.99 9.41
N MET A 534 1.17 11.14 9.62
CA MET A 534 1.32 12.21 8.63
C MET A 534 -0.03 12.71 8.11
N LYS A 535 -0.97 12.93 9.04
CA LYS A 535 -2.31 13.46 8.75
C LYS A 535 -2.45 14.86 9.34
N PRO A 536 -3.21 15.75 8.68
CA PRO A 536 -3.49 17.09 9.22
C PRO A 536 -4.32 17.00 10.51
N GLY A 537 -4.26 18.04 11.32
CA GLY A 537 -5.11 18.19 12.49
C GLY A 537 -6.60 18.33 12.14
N MET A 538 -7.47 18.24 13.15
CA MET A 538 -8.94 18.24 12.99
C MET A 538 -9.51 19.53 12.43
N GLY A 539 -8.80 20.65 12.45
CA GLY A 539 -9.29 21.94 11.94
C GLY A 539 -9.75 21.89 10.46
N SER A 540 -8.96 21.22 9.60
CA SER A 540 -9.33 21.02 8.19
C SER A 540 -10.58 20.14 8.04
N TYR A 541 -10.72 19.11 8.89
CA TYR A 541 -11.89 18.25 8.91
C TYR A 541 -13.14 19.04 9.31
N ASP A 542 -13.08 19.82 10.39
CA ASP A 542 -14.20 20.63 10.87
C ASP A 542 -14.63 21.65 9.81
N ARG A 543 -13.67 22.30 9.14
CA ARG A 543 -13.94 23.22 8.03
C ARG A 543 -14.61 22.51 6.86
N PHE A 544 -14.09 21.34 6.47
CA PHE A 544 -14.71 20.53 5.40
C PHE A 544 -16.15 20.16 5.76
N LYS A 545 -16.38 19.69 6.99
CA LYS A 545 -17.71 19.31 7.47
C LYS A 545 -18.69 20.47 7.40
N GLN A 546 -18.29 21.67 7.86
CA GLN A 546 -19.12 22.88 7.78
C GLN A 546 -19.53 23.20 6.34
N LEU A 547 -18.56 23.17 5.40
CA LEU A 547 -18.82 23.42 3.99
C LEU A 547 -19.71 22.35 3.35
N PHE A 548 -19.45 21.08 3.66
CA PHE A 548 -20.24 19.95 3.16
C PHE A 548 -21.70 20.01 3.65
N ASP A 549 -21.92 20.24 4.93
CA ASP A 549 -23.25 20.40 5.52
C ASP A 549 -24.00 21.60 4.90
N HIS A 550 -23.30 22.73 4.72
CA HIS A 550 -23.83 23.93 4.07
C HIS A 550 -24.28 23.66 2.63
N TYR A 551 -23.42 23.09 1.79
CA TYR A 551 -23.74 22.81 0.39
C TYR A 551 -24.75 21.68 0.22
N SER A 552 -24.77 20.68 1.10
CA SER A 552 -25.81 19.65 1.11
C SER A 552 -27.19 20.25 1.39
N LYS A 553 -27.27 21.17 2.36
CA LYS A 553 -28.49 21.88 2.68
C LYS A 553 -28.96 22.80 1.52
N LEU A 554 -28.04 23.52 0.88
CA LEU A 554 -28.37 24.35 -0.30
C LEU A 554 -28.84 23.48 -1.47
N ALA A 555 -28.34 22.27 -1.62
CA ALA A 555 -28.77 21.31 -2.64
C ALA A 555 -30.10 20.60 -2.30
N GLY A 556 -30.71 20.88 -1.14
CA GLY A 556 -31.93 20.21 -0.67
C GLY A 556 -31.73 18.73 -0.37
N LYS A 557 -30.54 18.31 -0.01
CA LYS A 557 -30.18 16.90 0.19
C LYS A 557 -29.85 16.60 1.64
N GLU A 558 -30.33 15.46 2.11
CA GLU A 558 -29.92 14.86 3.37
C GLU A 558 -28.70 13.95 3.14
N GLN A 559 -27.52 14.40 3.55
CA GLN A 559 -26.26 13.70 3.32
C GLN A 559 -25.42 13.69 4.60
N TYR A 560 -24.62 12.61 4.76
CA TYR A 560 -23.86 12.38 5.97
C TYR A 560 -22.40 12.02 5.65
N LEU A 561 -21.49 12.51 6.49
CA LEU A 561 -20.09 12.05 6.49
C LEU A 561 -19.98 10.75 7.29
N ILE A 562 -19.24 9.79 6.73
CA ILE A 562 -18.83 8.56 7.43
C ILE A 562 -17.32 8.67 7.70
N PRO A 563 -16.91 9.08 8.91
CA PRO A 563 -15.51 9.20 9.25
C PRO A 563 -14.89 7.82 9.51
N TYR A 564 -13.73 7.56 8.94
CA TYR A 564 -12.90 6.38 9.22
C TYR A 564 -11.82 6.72 10.22
N PHE A 565 -11.59 5.79 11.17
CA PHE A 565 -10.57 5.89 12.20
C PHE A 565 -9.77 4.61 12.29
N ILE A 566 -8.47 4.75 12.57
CA ILE A 566 -7.55 3.63 12.80
C ILE A 566 -7.26 3.51 14.29
N SER A 567 -7.63 2.38 14.89
CA SER A 567 -7.26 2.07 16.26
C SER A 567 -5.87 1.43 16.34
N SER A 568 -5.20 1.61 17.48
CA SER A 568 -3.91 0.96 17.77
C SER A 568 -2.78 1.29 16.78
N HIS A 569 -2.80 2.46 16.14
CA HIS A 569 -1.68 2.93 15.35
C HIS A 569 -0.48 3.25 16.27
N PRO A 570 0.77 3.00 15.85
CA PRO A 570 1.94 3.48 16.60
C PRO A 570 1.84 4.98 16.92
N GLY A 571 2.15 5.36 18.15
CA GLY A 571 1.97 6.70 18.68
C GLY A 571 0.63 6.94 19.38
N THR A 572 -0.28 5.94 19.42
CA THR A 572 -1.58 6.05 20.10
C THR A 572 -1.49 5.49 21.52
N ARG A 573 -1.91 6.28 22.50
CA ARG A 573 -2.07 5.89 23.91
C ARG A 573 -3.53 5.55 24.20
N ASP A 574 -3.79 4.95 25.37
CA ASP A 574 -5.14 4.61 25.81
C ASP A 574 -6.00 5.88 26.02
N GLU A 575 -5.38 6.95 26.54
CA GLU A 575 -6.03 8.25 26.72
C GLU A 575 -6.45 8.88 25.40
N ASP A 576 -5.61 8.78 24.36
CA ASP A 576 -5.92 9.28 23.03
C ASP A 576 -7.19 8.60 22.46
N MET A 577 -7.34 7.30 22.72
CA MET A 577 -8.51 6.54 22.29
C MET A 577 -9.76 6.88 23.10
N VAL A 578 -9.61 7.21 24.38
CA VAL A 578 -10.74 7.71 25.21
C VAL A 578 -11.20 9.06 24.69
N ASN A 579 -10.28 9.97 24.37
CA ASN A 579 -10.61 11.28 23.80
C ASN A 579 -11.33 11.14 22.47
N LEU A 580 -10.85 10.25 21.59
CA LEU A 580 -11.52 9.94 20.32
C LEU A 580 -12.93 9.38 20.55
N ALA A 581 -13.13 8.47 21.53
CA ALA A 581 -14.45 7.94 21.85
C ALA A 581 -15.41 9.02 22.38
N LEU A 582 -14.93 9.94 23.19
CA LEU A 582 -15.69 11.10 23.65
C LEU A 582 -16.07 12.03 22.49
N TRP A 583 -15.13 12.27 21.56
CA TRP A 583 -15.41 13.05 20.35
C TRP A 583 -16.49 12.38 19.48
N LEU A 584 -16.39 11.06 19.28
CA LEU A 584 -17.42 10.29 18.56
C LEU A 584 -18.80 10.45 19.22
N LYS A 585 -18.86 10.31 20.55
CA LYS A 585 -20.10 10.46 21.30
C LYS A 585 -20.68 11.88 21.19
N LYS A 586 -19.84 12.90 21.36
CA LYS A 586 -20.24 14.32 21.22
C LYS A 586 -20.83 14.61 19.85
N ASN A 587 -20.22 14.05 18.80
CA ASN A 587 -20.65 14.21 17.40
C ASN A 587 -21.73 13.21 16.96
N ARG A 588 -22.21 12.33 17.86
CA ARG A 588 -23.24 11.31 17.61
C ARG A 588 -22.87 10.28 16.55
N PHE A 589 -21.58 10.03 16.36
CA PHE A 589 -21.10 8.96 15.48
C PHE A 589 -21.17 7.60 16.18
N ARG A 590 -21.71 6.61 15.47
CA ARG A 590 -21.70 5.19 15.88
C ARG A 590 -21.02 4.41 14.77
N LEU A 591 -19.83 3.89 15.05
CA LEU A 591 -19.05 3.18 14.06
C LEU A 591 -19.36 1.69 14.14
N ASP A 592 -19.89 1.14 13.05
CA ASP A 592 -20.13 -0.31 12.94
C ASP A 592 -18.88 -1.06 12.49
N GLN A 593 -18.14 -0.47 11.55
CA GLN A 593 -16.89 -1.02 11.05
C GLN A 593 -15.70 -0.22 11.61
N VAL A 594 -14.82 -0.90 12.33
CA VAL A 594 -13.60 -0.33 12.89
C VAL A 594 -12.40 -1.21 12.52
N GLN A 595 -11.30 -0.55 12.18
CA GLN A 595 -10.06 -1.23 11.78
C GLN A 595 -8.97 -1.01 12.82
N ASN A 596 -8.34 -2.11 13.24
CA ASN A 596 -7.07 -2.03 13.93
C ASN A 596 -5.96 -1.75 12.92
N PHE A 597 -4.96 -0.99 13.33
CA PHE A 597 -3.75 -0.82 12.54
C PHE A 597 -3.20 -2.17 12.09
N TYR A 598 -2.94 -2.27 10.80
CA TYR A 598 -2.40 -3.46 10.16
C TYR A 598 -0.98 -3.16 9.67
N PRO A 599 0.06 -3.78 10.26
CA PRO A 599 1.43 -3.55 9.84
C PRO A 599 1.72 -4.12 8.44
N SER A 600 1.49 -3.30 7.41
CA SER A 600 1.87 -3.64 6.04
C SER A 600 3.39 -3.55 5.88
N PRO A 601 4.06 -4.50 5.22
CA PRO A 601 5.50 -4.42 5.01
C PRO A 601 5.91 -3.10 4.38
N MET A 602 7.11 -2.61 4.72
CA MET A 602 7.73 -1.40 4.21
C MET A 602 7.09 -0.06 4.62
N ALA A 603 5.83 -0.01 5.05
CA ALA A 603 5.21 1.24 5.51
C ALA A 603 5.95 1.82 6.73
N ASN A 604 6.07 3.16 6.79
CA ASN A 604 6.74 3.85 7.91
C ASN A 604 6.11 3.52 9.27
N SER A 605 4.78 3.40 9.34
CA SER A 605 4.08 2.98 10.57
C SER A 605 4.44 1.55 10.99
N THR A 606 4.71 0.66 10.04
CA THR A 606 5.19 -0.70 10.33
C THR A 606 6.60 -0.67 10.89
N THR A 607 7.42 0.25 10.40
CA THR A 607 8.75 0.50 10.97
C THR A 607 8.65 1.00 12.41
N MET A 608 7.75 1.94 12.70
CA MET A 608 7.47 2.38 14.09
C MET A 608 6.97 1.21 14.95
N TYR A 609 6.05 0.41 14.42
CA TYR A 609 5.50 -0.76 15.11
C TYR A 609 6.58 -1.75 15.54
N TYR A 610 7.49 -2.10 14.62
CA TYR A 610 8.56 -3.06 14.90
C TYR A 610 9.66 -2.47 15.77
N SER A 611 10.19 -1.32 15.39
CA SER A 611 11.40 -0.77 16.00
C SER A 611 11.14 0.05 17.27
N GLY A 612 9.94 0.63 17.42
CA GLY A 612 9.66 1.63 18.44
C GLY A 612 10.29 2.99 18.16
N LYS A 613 10.89 3.21 16.97
CA LYS A 613 11.52 4.47 16.56
C LYS A 613 10.73 5.16 15.44
N ASN A 614 10.80 6.49 15.38
CA ASN A 614 10.12 7.30 14.38
C ASN A 614 11.01 7.51 13.14
N PRO A 615 10.76 6.82 11.99
CA PRO A 615 11.56 7.00 10.77
C PRO A 615 11.23 8.28 10.01
N LEU A 616 10.16 9.00 10.36
CA LEU A 616 9.80 10.28 9.75
C LEU A 616 10.77 11.40 10.17
N SER A 617 11.41 11.25 11.33
CA SER A 617 12.48 12.10 11.82
C SER A 617 13.81 11.33 11.79
N LYS A 618 14.88 11.98 12.23
CA LYS A 618 16.20 11.36 12.34
C LYS A 618 16.17 10.16 13.30
N VAL A 619 16.68 9.02 12.82
CA VAL A 619 16.75 7.80 13.61
C VAL A 619 18.12 7.66 14.27
N GLY A 620 18.11 7.35 15.55
CA GLY A 620 19.32 7.04 16.34
C GLY A 620 18.94 6.33 17.63
N TYR A 621 19.93 5.83 18.35
CA TYR A 621 19.70 5.11 19.62
C TYR A 621 19.03 5.98 20.68
N LYS A 622 19.28 7.30 20.65
CA LYS A 622 18.68 8.28 21.57
C LYS A 622 17.56 9.12 20.93
N SER A 623 17.11 8.75 19.72
CA SER A 623 15.97 9.44 19.09
C SER A 623 14.65 9.07 19.78
N GLU A 624 13.60 9.81 19.42
CA GLU A 624 12.25 9.63 19.95
C GLU A 624 11.82 8.15 19.93
N ASP A 625 11.30 7.68 21.07
CA ASP A 625 10.63 6.39 21.18
C ASP A 625 9.13 6.57 20.92
N VAL A 626 8.59 5.71 20.07
CA VAL A 626 7.17 5.70 19.71
C VAL A 626 6.45 4.67 20.55
N VAL A 627 5.39 5.07 21.25
CA VAL A 627 4.49 4.15 21.95
C VAL A 627 3.82 3.23 20.94
N VAL A 628 3.83 1.92 21.20
CA VAL A 628 3.28 0.93 20.28
C VAL A 628 2.27 0.02 21.00
N PRO A 629 0.97 0.11 20.69
CA PRO A 629 -0.05 -0.78 21.25
C PRO A 629 0.10 -2.20 20.68
N ARG A 630 0.80 -3.09 21.39
CA ARG A 630 1.08 -4.46 20.93
C ARG A 630 0.23 -5.53 21.61
N GLY A 631 -0.16 -5.30 22.86
CA GLY A 631 -0.90 -6.29 23.64
C GLY A 631 -2.32 -6.52 23.14
N ASP A 632 -2.76 -7.77 23.09
CA ASP A 632 -4.11 -8.13 22.62
C ASP A 632 -5.22 -7.44 23.45
N ARG A 633 -5.02 -7.28 24.76
CA ARG A 633 -5.96 -6.56 25.65
C ARG A 633 -6.05 -5.09 25.23
N GLN A 634 -4.93 -4.42 25.00
CA GLN A 634 -4.87 -3.01 24.62
C GLN A 634 -5.49 -2.80 23.23
N ARG A 635 -5.15 -3.63 22.26
CA ARG A 635 -5.73 -3.56 20.89
C ARG A 635 -7.24 -3.80 20.90
N ARG A 636 -7.72 -4.73 21.73
CA ARG A 636 -9.18 -4.94 21.93
C ARG A 636 -9.83 -3.73 22.60
N LEU A 637 -9.19 -3.12 23.60
CA LEU A 637 -9.67 -1.90 24.23
C LEU A 637 -9.80 -0.75 23.24
N HIS A 638 -8.76 -0.48 22.45
CA HIS A 638 -8.79 0.57 21.43
C HIS A 638 -9.94 0.37 20.43
N LYS A 639 -10.16 -0.88 20.00
CA LYS A 639 -11.28 -1.22 19.14
C LYS A 639 -12.64 -1.06 19.82
N ALA A 640 -12.73 -1.43 21.10
CA ALA A 640 -13.94 -1.29 21.91
C ALA A 640 -14.31 0.19 22.10
N LEU A 641 -13.33 1.06 22.33
CA LEU A 641 -13.53 2.51 22.48
C LEU A 641 -14.11 3.15 21.21
N LEU A 642 -13.71 2.70 20.02
CA LEU A 642 -14.33 3.15 18.75
C LEU A 642 -15.80 2.69 18.64
N ARG A 643 -16.14 1.57 19.27
CA ARG A 643 -17.51 1.04 19.35
C ARG A 643 -18.12 1.21 20.74
N TYR A 644 -17.91 2.38 21.36
CA TYR A 644 -18.36 2.69 22.72
C TYR A 644 -19.86 2.49 22.93
N HIS A 645 -20.65 2.56 21.87
CA HIS A 645 -22.12 2.39 21.87
C HIS A 645 -22.56 0.93 21.95
N ASP A 646 -21.67 -0.03 21.69
CA ASP A 646 -21.97 -1.47 21.73
C ASP A 646 -21.88 -2.00 23.17
N PRO A 647 -23.01 -2.52 23.75
CA PRO A 647 -23.03 -3.03 25.11
C PRO A 647 -22.00 -4.13 25.39
N ALA A 648 -21.64 -4.94 24.38
CA ALA A 648 -20.64 -6.00 24.52
C ALA A 648 -19.24 -5.47 24.94
N ASN A 649 -18.97 -4.19 24.66
CA ASN A 649 -17.69 -3.54 24.97
C ASN A 649 -17.67 -2.84 26.35
N TRP A 650 -18.83 -2.60 26.98
CA TRP A 650 -18.92 -1.73 28.15
C TRP A 650 -18.10 -2.24 29.36
N ALA A 651 -18.11 -3.54 29.61
CA ALA A 651 -17.34 -4.12 30.72
C ALA A 651 -15.83 -3.86 30.57
N LEU A 652 -15.29 -4.04 29.36
CA LEU A 652 -13.88 -3.78 29.06
C LEU A 652 -13.55 -2.29 29.17
N ILE A 653 -14.43 -1.42 28.67
CA ILE A 653 -14.23 0.04 28.70
C ILE A 653 -14.28 0.53 30.15
N ARG A 654 -15.23 0.07 30.98
CA ARG A 654 -15.34 0.44 32.41
C ARG A 654 -14.05 0.07 33.18
N ALA A 655 -13.59 -1.17 33.01
CA ALA A 655 -12.37 -1.62 33.66
C ALA A 655 -11.16 -0.74 33.30
N ALA A 656 -11.02 -0.41 32.03
CA ALA A 656 -9.94 0.47 31.55
C ALA A 656 -10.07 1.91 32.08
N LEU A 657 -11.28 2.48 32.11
CA LEU A 657 -11.53 3.82 32.68
C LEU A 657 -11.22 3.86 34.19
N GLU A 658 -11.48 2.78 34.91
CA GLU A 658 -11.13 2.68 36.32
C GLU A 658 -9.60 2.60 36.54
N GLU A 659 -8.91 1.79 35.73
CA GLU A 659 -7.44 1.68 35.75
C GLU A 659 -6.76 3.02 35.42
N MET A 660 -7.33 3.81 34.48
CA MET A 660 -6.85 5.14 34.13
C MET A 660 -7.27 6.26 35.11
N GLY A 661 -8.05 5.96 36.15
CA GLY A 661 -8.55 6.97 37.08
C GLY A 661 -9.72 7.82 36.54
N LEU A 662 -10.33 7.44 35.42
CA LEU A 662 -11.38 8.16 34.71
C LEU A 662 -12.81 7.68 35.07
N LYS A 663 -13.04 7.29 36.33
CA LYS A 663 -14.35 6.79 36.80
C LYS A 663 -15.50 7.75 36.57
N HIS A 664 -15.24 9.04 36.51
CA HIS A 664 -16.26 10.05 36.24
C HIS A 664 -16.92 9.91 34.84
N LEU A 665 -16.29 9.18 33.91
CA LEU A 665 -16.83 8.86 32.59
C LEU A 665 -17.76 7.62 32.58
N ILE A 666 -18.01 7.01 33.75
CA ILE A 666 -18.91 5.87 33.92
C ILE A 666 -20.20 6.38 34.60
N GLY A 667 -21.33 6.20 33.96
CA GLY A 667 -22.62 6.62 34.55
C GLY A 667 -23.68 6.97 33.52
N SER A 668 -24.78 7.53 33.98
CA SER A 668 -25.94 7.91 33.16
C SER A 668 -25.91 9.36 32.67
N ARG A 669 -24.96 10.18 33.14
CA ARG A 669 -24.84 11.57 32.70
C ARG A 669 -24.45 11.67 31.25
N ARG A 670 -24.78 12.80 30.63
CA ARG A 670 -24.53 13.05 29.19
C ARG A 670 -23.05 13.07 28.82
N ASP A 671 -22.21 13.45 29.76
CA ASP A 671 -20.74 13.49 29.65
C ASP A 671 -20.06 12.14 29.90
N CYS A 672 -20.74 11.15 30.51
CA CYS A 672 -20.21 9.81 30.70
C CYS A 672 -20.06 9.08 29.36
N LEU A 673 -19.02 8.28 29.18
CA LEU A 673 -18.78 7.52 27.93
C LEU A 673 -19.66 6.26 27.88
N VAL A 674 -19.70 5.49 28.97
CA VAL A 674 -20.47 4.24 29.09
C VAL A 674 -21.32 4.24 30.37
N PRO A 675 -22.44 3.49 30.38
CA PRO A 675 -23.31 3.42 31.57
C PRO A 675 -22.62 2.66 32.71
N ALA A 676 -23.09 2.91 33.94
CA ALA A 676 -22.72 2.12 35.08
C ALA A 676 -23.15 0.65 34.91
N PRO A 677 -22.46 -0.33 35.59
CA PRO A 677 -22.86 -1.73 35.54
C PRO A 677 -24.31 -1.92 35.99
N SER A 678 -25.07 -2.73 35.26
CA SER A 678 -26.42 -3.12 35.69
C SER A 678 -26.37 -3.96 36.98
N ILE A 679 -27.50 -4.07 37.67
CA ILE A 679 -27.59 -4.89 38.87
C ILE A 679 -27.22 -6.35 38.58
N ASP A 680 -27.61 -6.86 37.43
CA ASP A 680 -27.32 -8.23 37.02
C ASP A 680 -25.84 -8.44 36.70
N GLU A 681 -25.21 -7.51 36.00
CA GLU A 681 -23.75 -7.52 35.76
C GLU A 681 -22.97 -7.49 37.10
N GLN A 682 -23.41 -6.68 38.07
CA GLN A 682 -22.80 -6.62 39.39
C GLN A 682 -22.95 -7.92 40.15
N ARG A 683 -24.11 -8.59 40.06
CA ARG A 683 -24.37 -9.91 40.67
C ARG A 683 -23.48 -10.97 40.05
N GLU A 684 -23.36 -10.98 38.75
CA GLU A 684 -22.53 -11.96 38.02
C GLU A 684 -21.04 -11.76 38.31
N ALA A 685 -20.54 -10.53 38.31
CA ALA A 685 -19.17 -10.21 38.72
C ALA A 685 -18.86 -10.68 40.15
N LYS A 686 -19.80 -10.46 41.11
CA LYS A 686 -19.66 -10.97 42.48
C LYS A 686 -19.67 -12.51 42.55
N ARG A 687 -20.45 -13.17 41.70
CA ARG A 687 -20.49 -14.64 41.59
C ARG A 687 -19.17 -15.21 41.09
N LEU A 688 -18.61 -14.62 40.01
CA LEU A 688 -17.33 -15.01 39.46
C LEU A 688 -16.17 -14.79 40.46
N GLN A 689 -16.17 -13.67 41.18
CA GLN A 689 -15.16 -13.41 42.21
C GLN A 689 -15.23 -14.42 43.41
N ARG A 690 -16.42 -14.93 43.72
CA ARG A 690 -16.56 -15.98 44.72
C ARG A 690 -16.00 -17.33 44.28
N HIS A 691 -16.05 -17.64 43.00
CA HIS A 691 -15.52 -18.89 42.42
C HIS A 691 -14.01 -18.82 42.13
N THR A 692 -13.41 -17.64 42.10
CA THR A 692 -11.95 -17.44 41.86
C THR A 692 -11.15 -17.23 43.15
N ARG A 693 -11.78 -17.20 44.35
CA ARG A 693 -11.02 -17.23 45.60
C ARG A 693 -10.39 -18.62 45.75
N PRO A 694 -9.05 -18.74 45.87
CA PRO A 694 -8.43 -19.99 46.27
C PRO A 694 -9.02 -20.42 47.62
N ALA A 695 -9.46 -21.67 47.74
CA ALA A 695 -9.84 -22.22 49.02
C ALA A 695 -8.64 -22.03 49.95
N LEU A 696 -8.84 -21.26 51.03
CA LEU A 696 -7.88 -21.19 52.14
C LEU A 696 -7.72 -22.59 52.69
N THR A 697 -6.73 -23.32 52.26
CA THR A 697 -6.27 -24.53 52.91
C THR A 697 -5.73 -24.12 54.28
N LYS A 698 -6.40 -24.58 55.35
CA LYS A 698 -5.92 -24.45 56.73
C LYS A 698 -4.54 -25.09 56.80
N HIS A 699 -3.53 -24.29 57.12
CA HIS A 699 -2.23 -24.78 57.52
C HIS A 699 -2.37 -25.59 58.76
N THR A 700 -2.06 -26.86 58.68
CA THR A 700 -1.59 -27.66 59.83
C THR A 700 -0.10 -27.88 59.61
N ASP A 701 0.67 -27.25 60.48
CA ASP A 701 2.09 -27.53 60.67
C ASP A 701 2.32 -29.00 60.98
N ILE A 702 3.20 -29.65 60.20
CA ILE A 702 4.05 -30.72 60.73
C ILE A 702 5.38 -30.72 59.98
N ASN A 703 6.40 -30.24 60.67
CA ASN A 703 7.79 -30.49 60.39
C ASN A 703 8.08 -31.99 60.41
N ARG A 704 8.62 -32.55 59.36
CA ARG A 704 9.60 -33.64 59.42
C ARG A 704 10.37 -33.76 58.09
N GLN A 705 11.65 -33.55 58.23
CA GLN A 705 12.69 -33.89 57.27
C GLN A 705 12.62 -35.36 56.86
N ARG A 706 12.73 -35.68 55.58
CA ARG A 706 13.41 -36.88 55.08
C ARG A 706 13.93 -36.63 53.66
N MET A 707 15.20 -36.98 53.51
CA MET A 707 15.97 -36.89 52.23
C MET A 707 15.44 -37.85 51.15
N PRO A 708 15.68 -37.57 49.85
CA PRO A 708 15.24 -38.41 48.75
C PRO A 708 16.20 -39.59 48.54
N SER A 709 15.66 -40.78 48.37
CA SER A 709 16.36 -41.94 47.90
C SER A 709 16.24 -42.09 46.37
N ASN A 710 17.36 -42.17 45.70
CA ASN A 710 17.51 -42.56 44.30
C ASN A 710 17.04 -43.98 44.04
N ARG A 711 15.97 -44.18 43.23
CA ARG A 711 15.77 -45.43 42.46
C ARG A 711 15.08 -45.14 41.14
N PRO A 712 15.54 -45.78 40.02
CA PRO A 712 14.96 -45.55 38.69
C PRO A 712 13.66 -46.35 38.51
N PRO A 713 12.76 -45.91 37.57
CA PRO A 713 11.45 -46.54 37.37
C PRO A 713 11.56 -47.85 36.57
N ARG A 714 10.85 -48.86 37.03
CA ARG A 714 10.66 -50.16 36.38
C ARG A 714 9.68 -50.08 35.22
N LYS A 715 10.02 -50.73 34.09
CA LYS A 715 9.16 -50.88 32.90
C LYS A 715 7.96 -51.81 33.18
N PRO A 716 6.78 -51.57 32.61
CA PRO A 716 5.64 -52.47 32.78
C PRO A 716 5.74 -53.68 31.81
N ILE A 717 5.41 -54.82 32.34
CA ILE A 717 5.35 -56.16 31.65
C ILE A 717 4.03 -56.21 30.87
N ARG A 718 4.13 -56.54 29.59
CA ARG A 718 2.96 -56.89 28.74
C ARG A 718 2.41 -58.24 29.15
N LYS A 719 1.13 -58.30 29.46
CA LYS A 719 0.36 -59.56 29.55
C LYS A 719 -0.21 -59.88 28.17
N ALA A 720 0.08 -61.08 27.69
CA ALA A 720 -0.59 -61.71 26.53
C ALA A 720 -2.00 -62.18 26.90
N LYS A 721 -2.92 -62.09 25.99
CA LYS A 721 -4.24 -62.73 26.04
C LYS A 721 -4.23 -64.03 25.27
N PRO A 722 -5.07 -64.97 25.72
CA PRO A 722 -5.25 -66.23 25.00
C PRO A 722 -6.02 -66.08 23.69
#